data_88364e2588343e1f475414beaa13423d
#
_entry.id   88364e2588343e1f475414beaa13423d
#
_cell.length_a   1.000
_cell.length_b   1.000
_cell.length_c   1.000
_cell.angle_alpha   90.00
_cell.angle_beta   90.00
_cell.angle_gamma   90.00
#
_symmetry.space_group_name_H-M   'P 1'
#
loop_
_entity.id
_entity.type
_entity.pdbx_description
1 polymer ?
#
loop_
_entity_poly.entity_id
_entity_poly.type
_entity_poly.pdbx_seq_one_letter_code
_entity_poly.pdbx_strand_id
1 'polypeptide(L)'
;MTDADIQILEKKLWKTADDLRQGAGLKASQYAQPIFGLIFLRFADNKYRRFEPQIKAEYEKRKGKLTERPLKEIAIRTCGFSLPDCARYDYILSQPASSLAKVIHDAMEAVESDNEDLRGVLPKNVYSQIGQSKDENLLKKLVQNFKDIPDDVEIDVFGKIYEYFLGEFSLKEGQGGGEFFTPTSVVQYMVKVLKPTGGRILDPACGSGGMFVQAARYMHAKGGIDLSVCGVEKDGETVKLARMNLALNNVNGTIYNANTFYEDPAKSFGNYDYVMANPPFNVDGVNYASVQNEPRFNSYGIPRNKSKQKKGTDETVPNANYLWINLFATSLKPKGRAALVMPCGAESAGDSELEIRRRLVEAGIIKQLTVLPGNMFNTVVLPAMLWFFDRAKPDTPKRDEVLFVDARKIYTQVDTTHRKFTEEQQRCLALITRLYEGDGEEYARLKADLAAASAAARSAMEARLADERRLAEQAAATLLGKANAKKLAKAKERHEKTIAEIKKAAEAEIARLEGHLAWIKENFPEGKYRDVTGLCRVAKIKGEGGIEENGWSLNPGRYVGVVQEIDTTTPEEFRAKMQAMYAEFATLSAEAHEIEKRIAENISRIASGASGSRSSSNSSGSSLSSNSGGSRTSSSSRKGPAR
;
A
#
# COMPACT_ATOMS: atom_id res chain seq x y z
N MET A 1 9.66 17.78 -3.31
CA MET A 1 10.20 16.72 -2.42
C MET A 1 10.51 15.49 -3.24
N THR A 2 11.64 14.84 -2.99
CA THR A 2 11.96 13.53 -3.59
C THR A 2 11.21 12.41 -2.87
N ASP A 3 11.08 11.23 -3.50
CA ASP A 3 10.46 10.07 -2.81
C ASP A 3 11.22 9.67 -1.53
N ALA A 4 12.54 9.88 -1.49
CA ALA A 4 13.34 9.67 -0.27
C ALA A 4 12.97 10.65 0.86
N ASP A 5 12.71 11.92 0.52
CA ASP A 5 12.26 12.93 1.50
C ASP A 5 10.88 12.57 2.06
N ILE A 6 9.99 12.06 1.20
CA ILE A 6 8.65 11.61 1.59
C ILE A 6 8.75 10.45 2.57
N GLN A 7 9.59 9.44 2.30
CA GLN A 7 9.77 8.30 3.21
C GLN A 7 10.35 8.71 4.58
N ILE A 8 11.24 9.70 4.61
CA ILE A 8 11.77 10.24 5.88
C ILE A 8 10.64 10.93 6.67
N LEU A 9 9.82 11.73 5.98
CA LEU A 9 8.67 12.42 6.59
C LEU A 9 7.64 11.41 7.11
N GLU A 10 7.27 10.40 6.33
CA GLU A 10 6.36 9.31 6.72
C GLU A 10 6.81 8.62 8.00
N LYS A 11 8.09 8.22 8.09
CA LYS A 11 8.65 7.58 9.29
C LYS A 11 8.65 8.51 10.50
N LYS A 12 8.94 9.80 10.31
CA LYS A 12 8.91 10.80 11.37
C LYS A 12 7.50 11.00 11.93
N LEU A 13 6.52 11.15 11.04
CA LEU A 13 5.12 11.30 11.41
C LEU A 13 4.57 10.02 12.06
N TRP A 14 4.98 8.84 11.56
CA TRP A 14 4.60 7.56 12.16
C TRP A 14 5.11 7.41 13.60
N LYS A 15 6.36 7.78 13.86
CA LYS A 15 6.89 7.80 15.22
C LYS A 15 6.03 8.66 16.16
N THR A 16 5.56 9.80 15.67
CA THR A 16 4.65 10.68 16.43
C THR A 16 3.32 10.00 16.76
N ALA A 17 2.77 9.23 15.81
CA ALA A 17 1.56 8.45 16.04
C ALA A 17 1.77 7.33 17.08
N ASP A 18 2.93 6.69 17.06
CA ASP A 18 3.29 5.66 18.04
C ASP A 18 3.50 6.24 19.44
N ASP A 19 4.09 7.43 19.54
CA ASP A 19 4.22 8.19 20.80
C ASP A 19 2.83 8.54 21.37
N LEU A 20 1.86 8.91 20.52
CA LEU A 20 0.47 9.13 20.93
C LEU A 20 -0.16 7.86 21.52
N ARG A 21 0.03 6.71 20.87
CA ARG A 21 -0.47 5.42 21.36
C ARG A 21 0.04 5.11 22.76
N GLN A 22 1.35 5.26 22.96
CA GLN A 22 1.99 4.99 24.25
C GLN A 22 1.55 5.99 25.33
N GLY A 23 1.49 7.28 25.00
CA GLY A 23 1.14 8.36 25.94
C GLY A 23 -0.33 8.38 26.36
N ALA A 24 -1.25 8.03 25.47
CA ALA A 24 -2.69 8.03 25.73
C ALA A 24 -3.26 6.64 26.11
N GLY A 25 -2.46 5.56 26.02
CA GLY A 25 -2.91 4.20 26.33
C GLY A 25 -4.00 3.68 25.36
N LEU A 26 -4.02 4.17 24.13
CA LEU A 26 -5.04 3.86 23.12
C LEU A 26 -4.74 2.55 22.38
N LYS A 27 -5.79 1.82 21.98
CA LYS A 27 -5.67 0.69 21.04
C LYS A 27 -5.38 1.21 19.63
N ALA A 28 -4.85 0.36 18.73
CA ALA A 28 -4.52 0.74 17.37
C ALA A 28 -5.69 1.41 16.63
N SER A 29 -6.88 0.82 16.65
CA SER A 29 -8.10 1.37 16.06
C SER A 29 -8.53 2.73 16.62
N GLN A 30 -8.21 3.02 17.88
CA GLN A 30 -8.63 4.26 18.54
C GLN A 30 -7.71 5.45 18.23
N TYR A 31 -6.41 5.23 17.95
CA TYR A 31 -5.51 6.34 17.63
C TYR A 31 -5.34 6.58 16.11
N ALA A 32 -5.82 5.69 15.27
CA ALA A 32 -5.83 5.88 13.83
C ALA A 32 -6.71 7.08 13.41
N GLN A 33 -7.93 7.15 13.91
CA GLN A 33 -8.88 8.20 13.56
C GLN A 33 -8.37 9.62 13.85
N PRO A 34 -7.83 9.96 15.04
CA PRO A 34 -7.29 11.30 15.28
C PRO A 34 -6.12 11.65 14.36
N ILE A 35 -5.28 10.68 13.99
CA ILE A 35 -4.19 10.90 13.04
C ILE A 35 -4.75 11.25 11.66
N PHE A 36 -5.67 10.44 11.13
CA PHE A 36 -6.28 10.70 9.83
C PHE A 36 -7.01 12.03 9.77
N GLY A 37 -7.69 12.41 10.85
CA GLY A 37 -8.33 13.71 10.93
C GLY A 37 -7.34 14.89 10.89
N LEU A 38 -6.19 14.79 11.55
CA LEU A 38 -5.14 15.83 11.49
C LEU A 38 -4.45 15.88 10.14
N ILE A 39 -4.19 14.74 9.50
CA ILE A 39 -3.68 14.68 8.12
C ILE A 39 -4.66 15.41 7.20
N PHE A 40 -5.97 15.14 7.36
CA PHE A 40 -7.00 15.79 6.55
C PHE A 40 -7.03 17.31 6.76
N LEU A 41 -7.05 17.80 8.00
CA LEU A 41 -7.04 19.25 8.28
C LEU A 41 -5.79 19.94 7.72
N ARG A 42 -4.62 19.29 7.84
CA ARG A 42 -3.38 19.82 7.29
C ARG A 42 -3.40 19.87 5.76
N PHE A 43 -3.90 18.81 5.12
CA PHE A 43 -4.12 18.78 3.68
C PHE A 43 -5.10 19.88 3.24
N ALA A 44 -6.24 19.98 3.93
CA ALA A 44 -7.28 20.96 3.58
C ALA A 44 -6.74 22.38 3.64
N ASP A 45 -5.99 22.74 4.68
CA ASP A 45 -5.36 24.05 4.81
C ASP A 45 -4.33 24.30 3.70
N ASN A 46 -3.48 23.31 3.40
CA ASN A 46 -2.48 23.41 2.35
C ASN A 46 -3.10 23.62 0.96
N LYS A 47 -4.09 22.78 0.63
CA LYS A 47 -4.82 22.89 -0.63
C LYS A 47 -5.55 24.22 -0.74
N TYR A 48 -6.26 24.65 0.31
CA TYR A 48 -6.99 25.91 0.32
C TYR A 48 -6.05 27.12 0.13
N ARG A 49 -4.92 27.18 0.84
CA ARG A 49 -3.90 28.25 0.69
C ARG A 49 -3.41 28.40 -0.74
N ARG A 50 -3.21 27.29 -1.43
CA ARG A 50 -2.74 27.29 -2.83
C ARG A 50 -3.74 27.97 -3.77
N PHE A 51 -5.03 27.78 -3.53
CA PHE A 51 -6.11 28.34 -4.35
C PHE A 51 -6.69 29.65 -3.79
N GLU A 52 -6.35 30.04 -2.58
CA GLU A 52 -6.88 31.22 -1.89
C GLU A 52 -6.75 32.52 -2.71
N PRO A 53 -5.62 32.79 -3.39
CA PRO A 53 -5.53 33.99 -4.26
C PRO A 53 -6.56 33.99 -5.40
N GLN A 54 -6.81 32.83 -6.00
CA GLN A 54 -7.80 32.70 -7.08
C GLN A 54 -9.22 32.81 -6.54
N ILE A 55 -9.51 32.23 -5.39
CA ILE A 55 -10.81 32.31 -4.71
C ILE A 55 -11.14 33.76 -4.38
N LYS A 56 -10.19 34.47 -3.77
CA LYS A 56 -10.36 35.90 -3.43
C LYS A 56 -10.54 36.78 -4.66
N ALA A 57 -9.73 36.56 -5.70
CA ALA A 57 -9.84 37.32 -6.95
C ALA A 57 -11.20 37.12 -7.64
N GLU A 58 -11.71 35.87 -7.65
CA GLU A 58 -13.01 35.58 -8.24
C GLU A 58 -14.18 36.14 -7.39
N TYR A 59 -14.04 36.13 -6.06
CA TYR A 59 -15.00 36.77 -5.16
C TYR A 59 -15.07 38.29 -5.38
N GLU A 60 -13.94 39.00 -5.35
CA GLU A 60 -13.90 40.44 -5.57
C GLU A 60 -14.41 40.83 -6.97
N LYS A 61 -14.15 40.05 -8.01
CA LYS A 61 -14.67 40.26 -9.36
C LYS A 61 -16.20 40.21 -9.43
N ARG A 62 -16.85 39.40 -8.56
CA ARG A 62 -18.31 39.18 -8.54
C ARG A 62 -19.05 39.99 -7.48
N LYS A 63 -18.37 40.49 -6.48
CA LYS A 63 -18.92 41.27 -5.36
C LYS A 63 -19.74 42.47 -5.81
N GLY A 64 -20.94 42.58 -5.28
CA GLY A 64 -21.89 43.65 -5.65
C GLY A 64 -22.55 43.49 -7.01
N LYS A 65 -22.43 42.36 -7.70
CA LYS A 65 -23.06 42.06 -9.00
C LYS A 65 -24.18 41.03 -8.85
N LEU A 66 -25.07 40.97 -9.84
CA LEU A 66 -26.12 39.93 -9.93
C LEU A 66 -25.57 38.48 -9.91
N THR A 67 -24.29 38.30 -10.21
CA THR A 67 -23.58 37.01 -10.21
C THR A 67 -22.78 36.80 -8.93
N GLU A 68 -23.01 37.62 -7.89
CA GLU A 68 -22.36 37.42 -6.59
C GLU A 68 -22.69 36.04 -6.00
N ARG A 69 -21.67 35.39 -5.44
CA ARG A 69 -21.77 34.11 -4.78
C ARG A 69 -21.05 34.17 -3.46
N PRO A 70 -21.53 33.42 -2.45
CA PRO A 70 -20.79 33.26 -1.20
C PRO A 70 -19.37 32.72 -1.44
N LEU A 71 -18.42 33.22 -0.65
CA LEU A 71 -17.01 32.80 -0.75
C LEU A 71 -16.85 31.27 -0.71
N LYS A 72 -17.64 30.58 0.11
CA LYS A 72 -17.66 29.13 0.21
C LYS A 72 -18.01 28.41 -1.10
N GLU A 73 -18.99 28.92 -1.86
CA GLU A 73 -19.35 28.32 -3.16
C GLU A 73 -18.23 28.48 -4.18
N ILE A 74 -17.55 29.63 -4.15
CA ILE A 74 -16.40 29.90 -5.02
C ILE A 74 -15.26 28.95 -4.62
N ALA A 75 -14.99 28.78 -3.33
CA ALA A 75 -13.98 27.86 -2.82
C ALA A 75 -14.25 26.42 -3.25
N ILE A 76 -15.47 25.91 -3.05
CA ILE A 76 -15.86 24.54 -3.46
C ILE A 76 -15.62 24.34 -4.96
N ARG A 77 -15.98 25.34 -5.80
CA ARG A 77 -15.77 25.25 -7.26
C ARG A 77 -14.30 25.30 -7.67
N THR A 78 -13.48 26.06 -6.93
CA THR A 78 -12.08 26.34 -7.30
C THR A 78 -11.13 25.28 -6.78
N CYS A 79 -11.32 24.82 -5.54
CA CYS A 79 -10.42 23.85 -4.90
C CYS A 79 -11.09 22.55 -4.41
N GLY A 80 -12.40 22.40 -4.63
CA GLY A 80 -13.15 21.20 -4.31
C GLY A 80 -13.79 21.20 -2.91
N PHE A 81 -13.50 22.16 -2.04
CA PHE A 81 -14.12 22.31 -0.72
C PHE A 81 -13.97 23.73 -0.17
N SER A 82 -14.76 24.06 0.87
CA SER A 82 -14.62 25.28 1.66
C SER A 82 -13.86 24.99 2.95
N LEU A 83 -12.98 25.90 3.34
CA LEU A 83 -12.25 25.83 4.61
C LEU A 83 -12.52 27.08 5.46
N PRO A 84 -13.35 26.98 6.49
CA PRO A 84 -13.60 28.07 7.44
C PRO A 84 -12.34 28.51 8.18
N ASP A 85 -12.27 29.79 8.61
CA ASP A 85 -11.09 30.33 9.29
C ASP A 85 -10.73 29.58 10.58
N CYS A 86 -11.72 29.08 11.32
CA CYS A 86 -11.50 28.28 12.52
C CYS A 86 -10.86 26.90 12.21
N ALA A 87 -10.89 26.44 10.96
CA ALA A 87 -10.26 25.20 10.51
C ALA A 87 -8.88 25.42 9.86
N ARG A 88 -8.41 26.68 9.79
CA ARG A 88 -7.04 26.97 9.33
C ARG A 88 -6.02 26.38 10.30
N TYR A 89 -5.04 25.68 9.77
CA TYR A 89 -4.10 24.94 10.62
C TYR A 89 -3.30 25.85 11.58
N ASP A 90 -2.92 27.05 11.14
CA ASP A 90 -2.24 28.04 12.00
C ASP A 90 -3.15 28.54 13.13
N TYR A 91 -4.47 28.71 12.88
CA TYR A 91 -5.42 29.04 13.94
C TYR A 91 -5.46 27.94 15.00
N ILE A 92 -5.57 26.68 14.57
CA ILE A 92 -5.57 25.52 15.49
C ILE A 92 -4.27 25.47 16.30
N LEU A 93 -3.11 25.68 15.65
CA LEU A 93 -1.80 25.70 16.32
C LEU A 93 -1.64 26.83 17.34
N SER A 94 -2.29 27.98 17.13
CA SER A 94 -2.21 29.13 18.05
C SER A 94 -2.96 28.91 19.36
N GLN A 95 -3.87 27.91 19.42
CA GLN A 95 -4.73 27.69 20.57
C GLN A 95 -4.01 27.01 21.76
N PRO A 96 -4.44 27.30 23.01
CA PRO A 96 -3.91 26.65 24.19
C PRO A 96 -4.17 25.15 24.19
N ALA A 97 -3.28 24.37 24.82
CA ALA A 97 -3.44 22.90 24.91
C ALA A 97 -4.77 22.49 25.57
N SER A 98 -5.23 23.22 26.58
CA SER A 98 -6.48 22.95 27.33
C SER A 98 -7.75 23.06 26.48
N SER A 99 -7.76 23.88 25.43
CA SER A 99 -8.92 24.07 24.55
C SER A 99 -8.79 23.31 23.23
N LEU A 100 -7.62 22.75 22.93
CA LEU A 100 -7.26 22.27 21.59
C LEU A 100 -8.19 21.14 21.09
N ALA A 101 -8.61 20.22 21.96
CA ALA A 101 -9.55 19.15 21.60
C ALA A 101 -10.88 19.72 21.11
N LYS A 102 -11.42 20.74 21.80
CA LYS A 102 -12.64 21.41 21.38
C LYS A 102 -12.45 22.20 20.08
N VAL A 103 -11.33 22.90 19.95
CA VAL A 103 -11.02 23.67 18.72
C VAL A 103 -10.96 22.76 17.50
N ILE A 104 -10.32 21.58 17.62
CA ILE A 104 -10.27 20.62 16.50
C ILE A 104 -11.67 20.08 16.18
N HIS A 105 -12.48 19.76 17.21
CA HIS A 105 -13.87 19.37 17.02
C HIS A 105 -14.65 20.43 16.25
N ASP A 106 -14.62 21.68 16.73
CA ASP A 106 -15.36 22.80 16.14
C ASP A 106 -14.88 23.10 14.70
N ALA A 107 -13.57 22.97 14.44
CA ALA A 107 -12.97 23.10 13.11
C ALA A 107 -13.53 22.05 12.13
N MET A 108 -13.57 20.78 12.54
CA MET A 108 -14.10 19.70 11.72
C MET A 108 -15.60 19.82 11.50
N GLU A 109 -16.37 20.22 12.52
CA GLU A 109 -17.80 20.49 12.41
C GLU A 109 -18.08 21.61 11.40
N ALA A 110 -17.28 22.69 11.43
CA ALA A 110 -17.40 23.80 10.48
C ALA A 110 -17.07 23.36 9.04
N VAL A 111 -16.04 22.53 8.86
CA VAL A 111 -15.70 21.95 7.55
C VAL A 111 -16.84 21.08 7.02
N GLU A 112 -17.41 20.20 7.84
CA GLU A 112 -18.54 19.36 7.43
C GLU A 112 -19.80 20.18 7.11
N SER A 113 -20.05 21.27 7.85
CA SER A 113 -21.20 22.14 7.62
C SER A 113 -21.12 22.90 6.29
N ASP A 114 -19.90 23.23 5.84
CA ASP A 114 -19.67 23.92 4.58
C ASP A 114 -19.59 22.96 3.38
N ASN A 115 -19.30 21.67 3.62
CA ASN A 115 -19.03 20.67 2.57
C ASN A 115 -19.94 19.46 2.72
N GLU A 116 -20.97 19.37 1.90
CA GLU A 116 -22.00 18.33 2.00
C GLU A 116 -21.44 16.91 1.86
N ASP A 117 -20.47 16.71 0.97
CA ASP A 117 -19.80 15.41 0.72
C ASP A 117 -18.98 14.90 1.93
N LEU A 118 -18.59 15.82 2.82
CA LEU A 118 -17.85 15.50 4.03
C LEU A 118 -18.72 15.34 5.27
N ARG A 119 -20.03 15.53 5.18
CA ARG A 119 -20.93 15.49 6.33
C ARG A 119 -20.89 14.13 7.05
N GLY A 120 -20.56 14.16 8.35
CA GLY A 120 -20.44 12.98 9.19
C GLY A 120 -19.20 12.11 8.92
N VAL A 121 -18.24 12.60 8.13
CA VAL A 121 -17.04 11.87 7.71
C VAL A 121 -15.88 12.09 8.67
N LEU A 122 -15.70 13.33 9.15
CA LEU A 122 -14.53 13.69 9.94
C LEU A 122 -14.59 13.18 11.38
N PRO A 123 -13.47 12.70 11.95
CA PRO A 123 -13.45 12.07 13.27
C PRO A 123 -13.40 13.12 14.40
N LYS A 124 -14.40 13.99 14.49
CA LYS A 124 -14.42 15.15 15.40
C LYS A 124 -14.49 14.79 16.89
N ASN A 125 -15.08 13.65 17.26
CA ASN A 125 -15.35 13.30 18.66
C ASN A 125 -14.18 12.60 19.37
N VAL A 126 -13.15 12.18 18.64
CA VAL A 126 -12.06 11.35 19.20
C VAL A 126 -11.02 12.14 20.00
N TYR A 127 -10.92 13.44 19.79
CA TYR A 127 -9.88 14.29 20.40
C TYR A 127 -10.10 14.59 21.86
N SER A 128 -11.35 14.54 22.35
CA SER A 128 -11.68 14.74 23.77
C SER A 128 -11.05 13.68 24.66
N GLN A 129 -10.92 12.43 24.19
CA GLN A 129 -10.27 11.35 24.94
C GLN A 129 -8.75 11.58 25.06
N ILE A 130 -8.12 12.11 24.01
CA ILE A 130 -6.70 12.46 24.01
C ILE A 130 -6.44 13.64 24.94
N GLY A 131 -7.29 14.65 24.94
CA GLY A 131 -7.20 15.83 25.81
C GLY A 131 -7.32 15.50 27.30
N GLN A 132 -7.86 14.33 27.67
CA GLN A 132 -7.94 13.83 29.05
C GLN A 132 -6.75 12.94 29.45
N SER A 133 -5.74 12.79 28.58
CA SER A 133 -4.53 12.02 28.89
C SER A 133 -3.71 12.66 30.03
N LYS A 134 -2.83 11.86 30.65
CA LYS A 134 -1.94 12.35 31.71
C LYS A 134 -0.94 13.43 31.23
N ASP A 135 -0.61 13.43 29.92
CA ASP A 135 0.19 14.47 29.28
C ASP A 135 -0.75 15.49 28.61
N GLU A 136 -1.05 16.58 29.30
CA GLU A 136 -1.90 17.68 28.80
C GLU A 136 -1.39 18.29 27.48
N ASN A 137 -0.11 18.14 27.17
CA ASN A 137 0.52 18.66 25.96
C ASN A 137 0.59 17.63 24.82
N LEU A 138 0.10 16.40 25.01
CA LEU A 138 0.23 15.34 24.04
C LEU A 138 -0.44 15.71 22.71
N LEU A 139 -1.69 16.20 22.77
CA LEU A 139 -2.41 16.65 21.58
C LEU A 139 -1.73 17.85 20.91
N LYS A 140 -1.18 18.78 21.70
CA LYS A 140 -0.44 19.95 21.17
C LYS A 140 0.83 19.52 20.42
N LYS A 141 1.61 18.58 20.98
CA LYS A 141 2.79 18.00 20.32
C LYS A 141 2.41 17.31 19.02
N LEU A 142 1.31 16.55 19.04
CA LEU A 142 0.79 15.87 17.85
C LEU A 142 0.48 16.86 16.72
N VAL A 143 -0.31 17.89 17.02
CA VAL A 143 -0.65 18.93 16.03
C VAL A 143 0.61 19.66 15.53
N GLN A 144 1.57 19.95 16.41
CA GLN A 144 2.84 20.60 16.03
C GLN A 144 3.65 19.73 15.06
N ASN A 145 3.71 18.43 15.27
CA ASN A 145 4.50 17.53 14.42
C ASN A 145 3.91 17.40 13.00
N PHE A 146 2.58 17.48 12.84
CA PHE A 146 1.96 17.52 11.51
C PHE A 146 2.19 18.85 10.76
N LYS A 147 2.62 19.93 11.47
CA LYS A 147 3.07 21.15 10.81
C LYS A 147 4.35 20.94 9.99
N ASP A 148 5.15 19.92 10.32
CA ASP A 148 6.39 19.61 9.60
C ASP A 148 6.14 19.13 8.15
N ILE A 149 4.89 18.84 7.78
CA ILE A 149 4.51 18.69 6.37
C ILE A 149 4.61 20.07 5.72
N PRO A 150 5.53 20.29 4.75
CA PRO A 150 5.77 21.60 4.16
C PRO A 150 4.52 22.21 3.50
N ASP A 151 4.41 23.55 3.48
CA ASP A 151 3.26 24.26 2.91
C ASP A 151 3.21 24.20 1.37
N ASP A 152 4.34 23.93 0.71
CA ASP A 152 4.52 23.86 -0.73
C ASP A 152 4.45 22.43 -1.30
N VAL A 153 4.14 21.46 -0.44
CA VAL A 153 4.05 20.05 -0.85
C VAL A 153 2.92 19.85 -1.85
N GLU A 154 3.20 19.10 -2.91
CA GLU A 154 2.19 18.70 -3.89
C GLU A 154 1.07 17.89 -3.24
N ILE A 155 -0.15 18.06 -3.77
CA ILE A 155 -1.37 17.42 -3.25
C ILE A 155 -1.20 15.88 -3.17
N ASP A 156 -0.51 15.29 -4.15
CA ASP A 156 -0.27 13.84 -4.22
C ASP A 156 0.55 13.28 -3.04
N VAL A 157 1.38 14.11 -2.41
CA VAL A 157 2.19 13.69 -1.24
C VAL A 157 1.30 13.41 -0.03
N PHE A 158 0.24 14.19 0.17
CA PHE A 158 -0.73 13.90 1.24
C PHE A 158 -1.44 12.57 1.05
N GLY A 159 -1.80 12.25 -0.19
CA GLY A 159 -2.34 10.95 -0.54
C GLY A 159 -1.37 9.81 -0.25
N LYS A 160 -0.07 9.99 -0.55
CA LYS A 160 0.98 9.01 -0.23
C LYS A 160 1.13 8.84 1.29
N ILE A 161 1.19 9.94 2.05
CA ILE A 161 1.25 9.90 3.52
C ILE A 161 0.02 9.19 4.09
N TYR A 162 -1.18 9.51 3.60
CA TYR A 162 -2.41 8.87 4.06
C TYR A 162 -2.40 7.35 3.80
N GLU A 163 -2.01 6.92 2.60
CA GLU A 163 -1.87 5.51 2.25
C GLU A 163 -0.81 4.79 3.09
N TYR A 164 0.32 5.46 3.37
CA TYR A 164 1.34 4.93 4.26
C TYR A 164 0.78 4.64 5.65
N PHE A 165 0.05 5.60 6.23
CA PHE A 165 -0.59 5.43 7.54
C PHE A 165 -1.65 4.33 7.53
N LEU A 166 -2.47 4.23 6.48
CA LEU A 166 -3.43 3.13 6.32
C LEU A 166 -2.73 1.77 6.34
N GLY A 167 -1.61 1.65 5.61
CA GLY A 167 -0.80 0.43 5.59
C GLY A 167 -0.24 0.08 6.97
N GLU A 168 0.36 1.05 7.66
CA GLU A 168 0.96 0.85 8.99
C GLU A 168 -0.08 0.51 10.08
N PHE A 169 -1.26 1.15 10.04
CA PHE A 169 -2.35 0.81 10.96
C PHE A 169 -2.88 -0.59 10.71
N SER A 170 -3.08 -0.97 9.45
CA SER A 170 -3.50 -2.32 9.08
C SER A 170 -2.51 -3.39 9.58
N LEU A 171 -1.20 -3.11 9.54
CA LEU A 171 -0.17 -4.00 10.11
C LEU A 171 -0.30 -4.18 11.62
N LYS A 172 -0.63 -3.11 12.36
CA LYS A 172 -0.70 -3.11 13.83
C LYS A 172 -2.01 -3.64 14.41
N GLU A 173 -3.12 -3.53 13.68
CA GLU A 173 -4.43 -4.03 14.14
C GLU A 173 -4.49 -5.55 14.21
N GLY A 174 -3.59 -6.26 13.55
CA GLY A 174 -3.42 -7.71 13.66
C GLY A 174 -4.62 -8.48 13.10
N GLN A 175 -4.55 -9.80 13.20
CA GLN A 175 -5.43 -10.80 12.59
C GLN A 175 -6.91 -10.78 13.03
N GLY A 176 -7.40 -9.75 13.72
CA GLY A 176 -8.74 -9.73 14.36
C GLY A 176 -9.86 -9.08 13.55
N GLY A 177 -9.57 -8.31 12.52
CA GLY A 177 -10.57 -7.47 11.81
C GLY A 177 -10.99 -7.94 10.42
N GLY A 178 -10.30 -8.89 9.80
CA GLY A 178 -10.66 -9.37 8.45
C GLY A 178 -10.44 -8.36 7.31
N GLU A 179 -9.96 -7.17 7.61
CA GLU A 179 -9.69 -6.13 6.62
C GLU A 179 -8.27 -6.26 6.09
N PHE A 180 -8.14 -6.83 4.89
CA PHE A 180 -6.86 -6.94 4.20
C PHE A 180 -6.58 -5.66 3.42
N PHE A 181 -5.64 -4.85 3.90
CA PHE A 181 -5.10 -3.76 3.09
C PHE A 181 -4.43 -4.36 1.84
N THR A 182 -4.92 -3.97 0.66
CA THR A 182 -4.34 -4.44 -0.60
C THR A 182 -3.09 -3.64 -0.92
N PRO A 183 -1.91 -4.27 -1.03
CA PRO A 183 -0.68 -3.57 -1.32
C PRO A 183 -0.77 -2.74 -2.60
N THR A 184 -0.37 -1.49 -2.51
CA THR A 184 -0.42 -0.52 -3.63
C THR A 184 0.21 -1.08 -4.91
N SER A 185 1.31 -1.83 -4.80
CA SER A 185 1.99 -2.42 -5.97
C SER A 185 1.15 -3.49 -6.69
N VAL A 186 0.29 -4.22 -5.96
CA VAL A 186 -0.65 -5.20 -6.55
C VAL A 186 -1.77 -4.45 -7.26
N VAL A 187 -2.34 -3.43 -6.60
CA VAL A 187 -3.41 -2.61 -7.21
C VAL A 187 -2.93 -1.94 -8.49
N GLN A 188 -1.73 -1.36 -8.47
CA GLN A 188 -1.13 -0.73 -9.64
C GLN A 188 -0.93 -1.72 -10.80
N TYR A 189 -0.52 -2.95 -10.51
CA TYR A 189 -0.45 -4.00 -11.53
C TYR A 189 -1.85 -4.32 -12.09
N MET A 190 -2.86 -4.51 -11.23
CA MET A 190 -4.25 -4.74 -11.68
C MET A 190 -4.74 -3.62 -12.59
N VAL A 191 -4.51 -2.37 -12.22
CA VAL A 191 -4.89 -1.18 -13.02
C VAL A 191 -4.15 -1.16 -14.37
N LYS A 192 -2.84 -1.49 -14.39
CA LYS A 192 -2.06 -1.57 -15.64
C LYS A 192 -2.58 -2.65 -16.58
N VAL A 193 -3.06 -3.77 -16.05
CA VAL A 193 -3.70 -4.84 -16.85
C VAL A 193 -5.07 -4.41 -17.35
N LEU A 194 -5.92 -3.81 -16.50
CA LEU A 194 -7.26 -3.34 -16.88
C LEU A 194 -7.24 -2.16 -17.86
N LYS A 195 -6.25 -1.26 -17.74
CA LYS A 195 -6.09 -0.05 -18.58
C LYS A 195 -7.40 0.75 -18.67
N PRO A 196 -7.92 1.27 -17.55
CA PRO A 196 -9.13 2.07 -17.58
C PRO A 196 -8.93 3.33 -18.43
N THR A 197 -9.96 3.72 -19.18
CA THR A 197 -9.93 4.88 -20.09
C THR A 197 -11.01 5.91 -19.79
N GLY A 198 -11.76 5.72 -18.70
CA GLY A 198 -12.90 6.53 -18.27
C GLY A 198 -14.12 5.68 -18.02
N GLY A 199 -15.15 6.24 -17.40
CA GLY A 199 -16.40 5.55 -17.11
C GLY A 199 -16.61 5.28 -15.62
N ARG A 200 -17.41 4.24 -15.29
CA ARG A 200 -17.81 3.91 -13.92
C ARG A 200 -17.03 2.70 -13.43
N ILE A 201 -16.45 2.83 -12.24
CA ILE A 201 -15.77 1.73 -11.56
C ILE A 201 -16.50 1.36 -10.26
N LEU A 202 -16.68 0.07 -10.01
CA LEU A 202 -17.25 -0.50 -8.79
C LEU A 202 -16.17 -1.22 -7.99
N ASP A 203 -16.18 -0.99 -6.68
CA ASP A 203 -15.57 -1.87 -5.69
C ASP A 203 -16.64 -2.29 -4.68
N PRO A 204 -17.12 -3.54 -4.71
CA PRO A 204 -18.21 -4.01 -3.84
C PRO A 204 -17.77 -4.36 -2.41
N ALA A 205 -16.50 -4.20 -2.08
CA ALA A 205 -15.91 -4.37 -0.74
C ALA A 205 -14.71 -3.42 -0.61
N CYS A 206 -14.99 -2.10 -0.70
CA CYS A 206 -13.98 -1.12 -1.05
C CYS A 206 -12.97 -0.79 0.06
N GLY A 207 -13.22 -1.23 1.30
CA GLY A 207 -12.36 -0.90 2.42
C GLY A 207 -12.11 0.60 2.49
N SER A 208 -10.87 1.02 2.61
CA SER A 208 -10.46 2.42 2.64
C SER A 208 -10.41 3.12 1.26
N GLY A 209 -10.89 2.49 0.19
CA GLY A 209 -10.97 3.07 -1.16
C GLY A 209 -9.65 3.13 -1.93
N GLY A 210 -8.62 2.39 -1.50
CA GLY A 210 -7.28 2.41 -2.12
C GLY A 210 -7.27 2.00 -3.60
N MET A 211 -8.17 1.09 -4.02
CA MET A 211 -8.32 0.69 -5.43
C MET A 211 -8.71 1.87 -6.32
N PHE A 212 -9.64 2.70 -5.86
CA PHE A 212 -10.11 3.86 -6.60
C PHE A 212 -9.02 4.91 -6.79
N VAL A 213 -8.26 5.16 -5.73
CA VAL A 213 -7.15 6.14 -5.76
C VAL A 213 -6.10 5.74 -6.80
N GLN A 214 -5.70 4.48 -6.83
CA GLN A 214 -4.71 4.00 -7.81
C GLN A 214 -5.26 4.01 -9.24
N ALA A 215 -6.54 3.66 -9.43
CA ALA A 215 -7.19 3.75 -10.74
C ALA A 215 -7.25 5.21 -11.24
N ALA A 216 -7.63 6.17 -10.37
CA ALA A 216 -7.67 7.58 -10.71
C ALA A 216 -6.28 8.15 -11.04
N ARG A 217 -5.25 7.83 -10.25
CA ARG A 217 -3.86 8.22 -10.53
C ARG A 217 -3.37 7.71 -11.89
N TYR A 218 -3.66 6.46 -12.21
CA TYR A 218 -3.31 5.90 -13.52
C TYR A 218 -3.98 6.66 -14.66
N MET A 219 -5.26 7.01 -14.50
CA MET A 219 -6.02 7.78 -15.49
C MET A 219 -5.46 9.18 -15.68
N HIS A 220 -5.20 9.90 -14.59
CA HIS A 220 -4.62 11.24 -14.64
C HIS A 220 -3.25 11.23 -15.33
N ALA A 221 -2.39 10.26 -15.02
CA ALA A 221 -1.07 10.12 -15.66
C ALA A 221 -1.14 9.83 -17.17
N LYS A 222 -2.28 9.31 -17.66
CA LYS A 222 -2.52 9.05 -19.09
C LYS A 222 -3.32 10.15 -19.79
N GLY A 223 -3.66 11.25 -19.09
CA GLY A 223 -4.50 12.31 -19.64
C GLY A 223 -5.95 11.89 -19.91
N GLY A 224 -6.43 10.89 -19.17
CA GLY A 224 -7.77 10.30 -19.32
C GLY A 224 -8.87 11.17 -18.72
N ILE A 225 -10.11 10.81 -19.06
CA ILE A 225 -11.35 11.40 -18.52
C ILE A 225 -11.54 10.89 -17.09
N ASP A 226 -12.17 11.68 -16.21
CA ASP A 226 -12.45 11.32 -14.83
C ASP A 226 -13.21 9.98 -14.71
N LEU A 227 -12.82 9.18 -13.72
CA LEU A 227 -13.55 8.00 -13.28
C LEU A 227 -14.64 8.40 -12.29
N SER A 228 -15.85 7.89 -12.48
CA SER A 228 -16.89 7.91 -11.46
C SER A 228 -16.79 6.65 -10.62
N VAL A 229 -16.40 6.76 -9.36
CA VAL A 229 -16.22 5.60 -8.50
C VAL A 229 -17.46 5.32 -7.66
N CYS A 230 -17.74 4.04 -7.43
CA CYS A 230 -18.83 3.57 -6.59
C CYS A 230 -18.30 2.45 -5.68
N GLY A 231 -18.28 2.69 -4.38
CA GLY A 231 -17.85 1.73 -3.38
C GLY A 231 -18.99 1.26 -2.50
N VAL A 232 -18.93 0.00 -2.06
CA VAL A 232 -19.79 -0.54 -1.01
C VAL A 232 -18.87 -1.07 0.09
N GLU A 233 -19.14 -0.67 1.34
CA GLU A 233 -18.39 -1.11 2.50
C GLU A 233 -19.34 -1.36 3.67
N LYS A 234 -19.13 -2.47 4.35
CA LYS A 234 -20.01 -2.91 5.46
C LYS A 234 -19.74 -2.13 6.75
N ASP A 235 -18.47 -1.84 7.03
CA ASP A 235 -18.08 -1.13 8.25
C ASP A 235 -18.20 0.38 8.10
N GLY A 236 -18.99 1.01 8.98
CA GLY A 236 -19.29 2.44 8.91
C GLY A 236 -18.07 3.35 9.16
N GLU A 237 -17.11 2.92 9.98
CA GLU A 237 -15.90 3.70 10.24
C GLU A 237 -14.96 3.62 9.03
N THR A 238 -14.86 2.45 8.42
CA THR A 238 -14.11 2.26 7.17
C THR A 238 -14.70 3.05 6.00
N VAL A 239 -16.04 3.19 5.93
CA VAL A 239 -16.71 4.11 4.97
C VAL A 239 -16.22 5.56 5.13
N LYS A 240 -16.07 6.05 6.35
CA LYS A 240 -15.54 7.40 6.60
C LYS A 240 -14.10 7.54 6.12
N LEU A 241 -13.25 6.54 6.40
CA LEU A 241 -11.87 6.50 5.89
C LEU A 241 -11.82 6.53 4.36
N ALA A 242 -12.67 5.74 3.70
CA ALA A 242 -12.77 5.72 2.25
C ALA A 242 -13.18 7.10 1.69
N ARG A 243 -14.20 7.74 2.25
CA ARG A 243 -14.63 9.08 1.82
C ARG A 243 -13.54 10.13 2.02
N MET A 244 -12.83 10.10 3.16
CA MET A 244 -11.67 10.97 3.37
C MET A 244 -10.58 10.71 2.33
N ASN A 245 -10.28 9.44 2.03
CA ASN A 245 -9.27 9.06 1.05
C ASN A 245 -9.62 9.57 -0.35
N LEU A 246 -10.88 9.45 -0.78
CA LEU A 246 -11.34 10.00 -2.05
C LEU A 246 -11.19 11.52 -2.09
N ALA A 247 -11.60 12.23 -1.03
CA ALA A 247 -11.50 13.68 -0.94
C ALA A 247 -10.04 14.16 -0.98
N LEU A 248 -9.13 13.49 -0.24
CA LEU A 248 -7.69 13.78 -0.25
C LEU A 248 -7.05 13.63 -1.63
N ASN A 249 -7.51 12.65 -2.40
CA ASN A 249 -6.99 12.34 -3.74
C ASN A 249 -7.80 12.99 -4.88
N ASN A 250 -8.78 13.84 -4.55
CA ASN A 250 -9.67 14.51 -5.52
C ASN A 250 -10.37 13.51 -6.47
N VAL A 251 -10.83 12.39 -5.91
CA VAL A 251 -11.55 11.33 -6.64
C VAL A 251 -13.04 11.48 -6.39
N ASN A 252 -13.81 11.69 -7.45
CA ASN A 252 -15.26 11.82 -7.37
C ASN A 252 -15.94 10.46 -7.28
N GLY A 253 -16.85 10.29 -6.31
CA GLY A 253 -17.58 9.05 -6.19
C GLY A 253 -18.45 8.92 -4.95
N THR A 254 -19.17 7.83 -4.88
CA THR A 254 -20.08 7.53 -3.78
C THR A 254 -19.65 6.25 -3.07
N ILE A 255 -19.56 6.31 -1.73
CA ILE A 255 -19.31 5.14 -0.89
C ILE A 255 -20.56 4.88 -0.07
N TYR A 256 -21.15 3.70 -0.24
CA TYR A 256 -22.33 3.24 0.49
C TYR A 256 -21.93 2.39 1.69
N ASN A 257 -22.58 2.62 2.82
CA ASN A 257 -22.48 1.73 3.97
C ASN A 257 -23.56 0.63 3.84
N ALA A 258 -23.18 -0.54 3.37
CA ALA A 258 -24.11 -1.64 3.12
C ALA A 258 -23.38 -2.99 3.09
N ASN A 259 -24.13 -4.07 3.32
CA ASN A 259 -23.61 -5.42 3.11
C ASN A 259 -23.95 -5.91 1.70
N THR A 260 -22.95 -6.01 0.85
CA THR A 260 -23.06 -6.37 -0.57
C THR A 260 -23.83 -7.67 -0.83
N PHE A 261 -23.81 -8.63 0.09
CA PHE A 261 -24.56 -9.89 -0.07
C PHE A 261 -26.07 -9.69 0.05
N TYR A 262 -26.53 -8.68 0.79
CA TYR A 262 -27.95 -8.49 1.10
C TYR A 262 -28.53 -7.20 0.52
N GLU A 263 -27.69 -6.26 0.10
CA GLU A 263 -28.07 -4.95 -0.39
C GLU A 263 -27.34 -4.62 -1.70
N ASP A 264 -27.99 -3.86 -2.58
CA ASP A 264 -27.38 -3.37 -3.83
C ASP A 264 -27.67 -1.88 -4.07
N PRO A 265 -27.16 -0.99 -3.20
CA PRO A 265 -27.33 0.45 -3.41
C PRO A 265 -26.59 0.94 -4.65
N ALA A 266 -25.58 0.22 -5.08
CA ALA A 266 -24.80 0.51 -6.27
C ALA A 266 -25.52 0.15 -7.58
N LYS A 267 -26.62 -0.64 -7.52
CA LYS A 267 -27.33 -1.19 -8.70
C LYS A 267 -26.33 -1.86 -9.65
N SER A 268 -25.61 -2.85 -9.10
CA SER A 268 -24.38 -3.34 -9.69
C SER A 268 -24.58 -4.13 -10.98
N PHE A 269 -25.70 -4.85 -11.14
CA PHE A 269 -25.91 -5.76 -12.25
C PHE A 269 -25.84 -5.08 -13.64
N GLY A 270 -24.84 -5.43 -14.44
CA GLY A 270 -24.65 -4.96 -15.82
C GLY A 270 -24.34 -3.46 -15.99
N ASN A 271 -23.87 -2.78 -14.94
CA ASN A 271 -23.88 -1.31 -14.91
C ASN A 271 -22.49 -0.63 -14.85
N TYR A 272 -21.41 -1.40 -14.82
CA TYR A 272 -20.06 -0.86 -14.62
C TYR A 272 -19.13 -1.15 -15.79
N ASP A 273 -18.30 -0.16 -16.10
CA ASP A 273 -17.25 -0.29 -17.12
C ASP A 273 -16.05 -1.06 -16.53
N TYR A 274 -15.82 -0.89 -15.21
CA TYR A 274 -14.77 -1.60 -14.49
C TYR A 274 -15.28 -2.07 -13.11
N VAL A 275 -14.77 -3.24 -12.68
CA VAL A 275 -14.96 -3.73 -11.30
C VAL A 275 -13.60 -4.15 -10.77
N MET A 276 -13.21 -3.62 -9.62
CA MET A 276 -11.94 -3.96 -8.98
C MET A 276 -12.15 -4.12 -7.49
N ALA A 277 -11.74 -5.24 -6.90
CA ALA A 277 -11.70 -5.38 -5.45
C ALA A 277 -10.73 -6.46 -4.97
N ASN A 278 -10.44 -6.39 -3.69
CA ASN A 278 -9.92 -7.45 -2.86
C ASN A 278 -10.96 -7.76 -1.77
N PRO A 279 -12.01 -8.54 -2.07
CA PRO A 279 -13.06 -8.82 -1.11
C PRO A 279 -12.56 -9.76 0.00
N PRO A 280 -13.24 -9.84 1.16
CA PRO A 280 -12.89 -10.79 2.20
C PRO A 280 -13.01 -12.23 1.69
N PHE A 281 -11.95 -13.04 1.96
CA PHE A 281 -11.86 -14.43 1.49
C PHE A 281 -12.60 -15.39 2.41
N ASN A 282 -13.13 -16.46 1.81
CA ASN A 282 -13.71 -17.60 2.53
C ASN A 282 -14.81 -17.21 3.52
N VAL A 283 -15.59 -16.17 3.22
CA VAL A 283 -16.73 -15.78 4.06
C VAL A 283 -17.75 -16.93 4.09
N ASP A 284 -18.12 -17.36 5.28
CA ASP A 284 -19.14 -18.36 5.52
C ASP A 284 -20.45 -17.73 6.02
N GLY A 285 -21.49 -18.53 6.16
CA GLY A 285 -22.74 -18.11 6.80
C GLY A 285 -23.63 -17.16 5.97
N VAL A 286 -23.31 -16.89 4.70
CA VAL A 286 -24.20 -16.11 3.84
C VAL A 286 -25.50 -16.88 3.63
N ASN A 287 -26.65 -16.25 3.95
CA ASN A 287 -27.96 -16.88 3.84
C ASN A 287 -28.28 -17.23 2.37
N TYR A 288 -28.51 -18.52 2.10
CA TYR A 288 -28.75 -19.01 0.76
C TYR A 288 -30.04 -18.45 0.16
N ALA A 289 -31.12 -18.37 0.96
CA ALA A 289 -32.41 -17.86 0.49
C ALA A 289 -32.34 -16.40 0.03
N SER A 290 -31.45 -15.60 0.62
CA SER A 290 -31.25 -14.20 0.25
C SER A 290 -30.52 -14.02 -1.07
N VAL A 291 -29.67 -14.97 -1.49
CA VAL A 291 -28.83 -14.83 -2.69
C VAL A 291 -29.28 -15.71 -3.86
N GLN A 292 -30.10 -16.75 -3.61
CA GLN A 292 -30.43 -17.76 -4.64
C GLN A 292 -31.17 -17.20 -5.86
N ASN A 293 -31.96 -16.15 -5.70
CA ASN A 293 -32.76 -15.54 -6.77
C ASN A 293 -32.13 -14.21 -7.27
N GLU A 294 -31.00 -13.82 -6.72
CA GLU A 294 -30.30 -12.59 -7.09
C GLU A 294 -29.45 -12.81 -8.36
N PRO A 295 -29.78 -12.13 -9.49
CA PRO A 295 -29.02 -12.29 -10.74
C PRO A 295 -27.53 -12.00 -10.59
N ARG A 296 -27.14 -11.12 -9.65
CA ARG A 296 -25.76 -10.81 -9.34
C ARG A 296 -24.95 -12.05 -8.93
N PHE A 297 -25.59 -12.99 -8.23
CA PHE A 297 -24.94 -14.16 -7.65
C PHE A 297 -25.29 -15.47 -8.36
N ASN A 298 -26.44 -15.56 -9.04
CA ASN A 298 -26.95 -16.82 -9.58
C ASN A 298 -26.78 -16.99 -11.10
N SER A 299 -26.31 -15.99 -11.84
CA SER A 299 -26.21 -16.09 -13.29
C SER A 299 -25.35 -17.26 -13.78
N TYR A 300 -24.35 -17.67 -13.01
CA TYR A 300 -23.51 -18.85 -13.28
C TYR A 300 -23.72 -19.99 -12.28
N GLY A 301 -24.63 -19.82 -11.32
CA GLY A 301 -24.93 -20.78 -10.24
C GLY A 301 -24.41 -20.31 -8.90
N ILE A 302 -24.91 -20.93 -7.83
CA ILE A 302 -24.55 -20.60 -6.43
C ILE A 302 -23.86 -21.78 -5.77
N PRO A 303 -22.79 -21.57 -4.99
CA PRO A 303 -22.16 -22.63 -4.20
C PRO A 303 -23.14 -23.26 -3.23
N ARG A 304 -23.23 -24.56 -3.22
CA ARG A 304 -24.10 -25.35 -2.33
C ARG A 304 -23.32 -26.44 -1.65
N ASN A 305 -23.60 -26.66 -0.35
CA ASN A 305 -23.10 -27.80 0.37
C ASN A 305 -24.25 -28.71 0.79
N LYS A 306 -24.55 -29.74 -0.02
CA LYS A 306 -25.64 -30.68 0.24
C LYS A 306 -25.44 -31.56 1.47
N SER A 307 -24.22 -31.68 1.99
CA SER A 307 -23.86 -32.66 3.02
C SER A 307 -23.84 -32.15 4.46
N LYS A 308 -23.95 -30.83 4.71
CA LYS A 308 -23.76 -30.22 6.05
C LYS A 308 -24.99 -29.52 6.63
N GLN A 309 -26.18 -29.72 6.08
CA GLN A 309 -27.39 -29.11 6.67
C GLN A 309 -27.74 -29.78 8.00
N LYS A 310 -27.64 -29.04 9.09
CA LYS A 310 -28.29 -29.40 10.34
C LYS A 310 -29.81 -29.19 10.19
N LYS A 311 -30.62 -30.22 10.45
CA LYS A 311 -32.09 -30.10 10.49
C LYS A 311 -32.49 -28.92 11.39
N GLY A 312 -33.24 -27.95 10.82
CA GLY A 312 -33.82 -26.83 11.58
C GLY A 312 -32.97 -25.53 11.57
N THR A 313 -31.92 -25.43 10.78
CA THR A 313 -31.17 -24.17 10.54
C THR A 313 -31.36 -23.70 9.10
N ASP A 314 -31.34 -22.38 8.86
CA ASP A 314 -31.35 -21.80 7.53
C ASP A 314 -30.17 -22.31 6.71
N GLU A 315 -30.41 -22.58 5.42
CA GLU A 315 -29.37 -22.98 4.50
C GLU A 315 -28.40 -21.82 4.28
N THR A 316 -27.11 -22.06 4.42
CA THR A 316 -26.07 -21.06 4.17
C THR A 316 -25.16 -21.49 3.04
N VAL A 317 -24.57 -20.52 2.34
CA VAL A 317 -23.53 -20.74 1.37
C VAL A 317 -22.26 -21.19 2.13
N PRO A 318 -21.63 -22.30 1.74
CA PRO A 318 -20.46 -22.83 2.47
C PRO A 318 -19.23 -21.95 2.38
N ASN A 319 -19.11 -21.21 1.28
CA ASN A 319 -18.02 -20.29 1.00
C ASN A 319 -18.46 -19.27 -0.05
N ALA A 320 -18.28 -17.98 0.22
CA ALA A 320 -18.75 -16.90 -0.64
C ALA A 320 -17.77 -16.50 -1.76
N ASN A 321 -16.64 -17.17 -1.92
CA ASN A 321 -15.66 -16.82 -2.99
C ASN A 321 -16.32 -16.77 -4.37
N TYR A 322 -17.18 -17.76 -4.68
CA TYR A 322 -17.89 -17.78 -5.96
C TYR A 322 -19.10 -16.85 -6.04
N LEU A 323 -19.60 -16.32 -4.92
CA LEU A 323 -20.52 -15.18 -4.93
C LEU A 323 -19.81 -13.93 -5.42
N TRP A 324 -18.59 -13.66 -4.90
CA TRP A 324 -17.75 -12.55 -5.38
C TRP A 324 -17.41 -12.70 -6.86
N ILE A 325 -16.95 -13.87 -7.30
CA ILE A 325 -16.61 -14.16 -8.70
C ILE A 325 -17.82 -13.90 -9.61
N ASN A 326 -19.01 -14.36 -9.23
CA ASN A 326 -20.26 -14.09 -9.97
C ASN A 326 -20.56 -12.59 -10.03
N LEU A 327 -20.51 -11.89 -8.90
CA LEU A 327 -20.78 -10.46 -8.82
C LEU A 327 -19.87 -9.65 -9.76
N PHE A 328 -18.58 -9.98 -9.83
CA PHE A 328 -17.64 -9.32 -10.74
C PHE A 328 -18.03 -9.55 -12.21
N ALA A 329 -18.32 -10.79 -12.57
CA ALA A 329 -18.72 -11.13 -13.95
C ALA A 329 -20.04 -10.46 -14.37
N THR A 330 -21.01 -10.41 -13.44
CA THR A 330 -22.37 -9.92 -13.71
C THR A 330 -22.53 -8.41 -13.61
N SER A 331 -21.64 -7.71 -12.90
CA SER A 331 -21.67 -6.25 -12.77
C SER A 331 -21.18 -5.53 -14.01
N LEU A 332 -20.47 -6.23 -14.90
CA LEU A 332 -19.88 -5.64 -16.10
C LEU A 332 -20.89 -5.33 -17.20
N LYS A 333 -20.78 -4.15 -17.79
CA LYS A 333 -21.37 -3.80 -19.08
C LYS A 333 -20.82 -4.71 -20.20
N PRO A 334 -21.42 -4.72 -21.41
CA PRO A 334 -20.97 -5.59 -22.51
C PRO A 334 -19.48 -5.47 -22.89
N LYS A 335 -18.85 -4.30 -22.68
CA LYS A 335 -17.42 -4.06 -22.91
C LYS A 335 -16.63 -3.85 -21.62
N GLY A 336 -17.24 -4.16 -20.48
CA GLY A 336 -16.64 -3.97 -19.17
C GLY A 336 -15.54 -4.98 -18.87
N ARG A 337 -14.62 -4.60 -18.00
CA ARG A 337 -13.49 -5.42 -17.54
C ARG A 337 -13.38 -5.42 -16.02
N ALA A 338 -12.94 -6.54 -15.45
CA ALA A 338 -12.77 -6.63 -14.02
C ALA A 338 -11.43 -7.24 -13.61
N ALA A 339 -10.97 -6.89 -12.42
CA ALA A 339 -9.83 -7.50 -11.74
C ALA A 339 -10.19 -7.81 -10.29
N LEU A 340 -10.04 -9.06 -9.90
CA LEU A 340 -10.45 -9.61 -8.61
C LEU A 340 -9.27 -10.31 -7.95
N VAL A 341 -9.02 -9.99 -6.68
CA VAL A 341 -8.09 -10.75 -5.84
C VAL A 341 -8.83 -11.90 -5.18
N MET A 342 -8.31 -13.12 -5.28
CA MET A 342 -8.88 -14.31 -4.67
C MET A 342 -7.79 -15.15 -3.98
N PRO A 343 -8.13 -15.96 -2.97
CA PRO A 343 -7.19 -16.91 -2.39
C PRO A 343 -6.86 -18.00 -3.41
N CYS A 344 -5.63 -18.51 -3.38
CA CYS A 344 -5.30 -19.74 -4.08
C CYS A 344 -6.17 -20.88 -3.57
N GLY A 345 -6.68 -21.70 -4.48
CA GLY A 345 -7.67 -22.76 -4.22
C GLY A 345 -9.03 -22.46 -4.85
N ALA A 346 -9.45 -21.19 -4.97
CA ALA A 346 -10.68 -20.85 -5.69
C ALA A 346 -10.61 -21.27 -7.15
N GLU A 347 -9.45 -21.20 -7.80
CA GLU A 347 -9.21 -21.57 -9.19
C GLU A 347 -9.30 -23.08 -9.46
N SER A 348 -9.33 -23.91 -8.41
CA SER A 348 -9.36 -25.38 -8.52
C SER A 348 -10.38 -26.05 -7.60
N ALA A 349 -11.23 -25.24 -6.93
CA ALA A 349 -12.29 -25.75 -6.06
C ALA A 349 -13.21 -26.76 -6.75
N GLY A 350 -13.67 -27.78 -6.02
CA GLY A 350 -14.50 -28.87 -6.52
C GLY A 350 -15.99 -28.61 -6.42
N ASP A 351 -16.78 -29.69 -6.52
CA ASP A 351 -18.25 -29.72 -6.31
C ASP A 351 -19.03 -28.63 -7.09
N SER A 352 -19.91 -27.92 -6.41
CA SER A 352 -20.74 -26.86 -7.01
C SER A 352 -19.93 -25.69 -7.55
N GLU A 353 -18.76 -25.42 -6.96
CA GLU A 353 -17.86 -24.34 -7.38
C GLU A 353 -17.17 -24.68 -8.71
N LEU A 354 -16.86 -25.97 -8.96
CA LEU A 354 -16.37 -26.44 -10.25
C LEU A 354 -17.37 -26.16 -11.36
N GLU A 355 -18.66 -26.44 -11.14
CA GLU A 355 -19.69 -26.23 -12.15
C GLU A 355 -19.88 -24.74 -12.47
N ILE A 356 -19.81 -23.85 -11.46
CA ILE A 356 -19.85 -22.42 -11.68
C ILE A 356 -18.64 -21.95 -12.48
N ARG A 357 -17.43 -22.44 -12.13
CA ARG A 357 -16.20 -22.12 -12.85
C ARG A 357 -16.25 -22.60 -14.30
N ARG A 358 -16.75 -23.81 -14.54
CA ARG A 358 -16.97 -24.34 -15.89
C ARG A 358 -17.84 -23.40 -16.72
N ARG A 359 -19.00 -22.97 -16.20
CA ARG A 359 -19.92 -22.05 -16.90
C ARG A 359 -19.27 -20.70 -17.20
N LEU A 360 -18.48 -20.16 -16.26
CA LEU A 360 -17.74 -18.92 -16.49
C LEU A 360 -16.68 -19.05 -17.59
N VAL A 361 -15.97 -20.18 -17.64
CA VAL A 361 -14.99 -20.49 -18.68
C VAL A 361 -15.68 -20.65 -20.03
N GLU A 362 -16.76 -21.45 -20.11
CA GLU A 362 -17.55 -21.67 -21.33
C GLU A 362 -18.19 -20.37 -21.86
N ALA A 363 -18.55 -19.43 -20.95
CA ALA A 363 -18.99 -18.09 -21.35
C ALA A 363 -17.90 -17.25 -22.01
N GLY A 364 -16.63 -17.67 -21.92
CA GLY A 364 -15.50 -17.02 -22.57
C GLY A 364 -15.09 -15.68 -21.96
N ILE A 365 -15.61 -15.31 -20.78
CA ILE A 365 -15.38 -14.00 -20.15
C ILE A 365 -14.12 -13.94 -19.29
N ILE A 366 -13.54 -15.07 -18.88
CA ILE A 366 -12.28 -15.11 -18.15
C ILE A 366 -11.15 -14.85 -19.12
N LYS A 367 -10.41 -13.76 -18.90
CA LYS A 367 -9.32 -13.33 -19.76
C LYS A 367 -7.97 -13.86 -19.32
N GLN A 368 -7.68 -13.70 -18.01
CA GLN A 368 -6.36 -13.99 -17.48
C GLN A 368 -6.43 -14.40 -16.01
N LEU A 369 -5.56 -15.32 -15.62
CA LEU A 369 -5.24 -15.63 -14.23
C LEU A 369 -3.75 -15.31 -14.00
N THR A 370 -3.45 -14.63 -12.88
CA THR A 370 -2.07 -14.36 -12.47
C THR A 370 -1.87 -14.82 -11.04
N VAL A 371 -0.93 -15.73 -10.81
CA VAL A 371 -0.52 -16.10 -9.45
C VAL A 371 0.56 -15.14 -8.97
N LEU A 372 0.33 -14.54 -7.78
CA LEU A 372 1.24 -13.60 -7.16
C LEU A 372 2.33 -14.31 -6.34
N PRO A 373 3.46 -13.66 -6.04
CA PRO A 373 4.39 -14.13 -5.03
C PRO A 373 3.72 -14.26 -3.66
N GLY A 374 4.16 -15.19 -2.83
CA GLY A 374 3.84 -15.16 -1.40
C GLY A 374 4.44 -13.91 -0.73
N ASN A 375 3.96 -13.59 0.46
CA ASN A 375 4.43 -12.42 1.23
C ASN A 375 4.23 -11.06 0.54
N MET A 376 3.29 -10.98 -0.41
CA MET A 376 2.88 -9.70 -1.00
C MET A 376 1.89 -8.95 -0.10
N PHE A 377 1.09 -9.67 0.69
CA PHE A 377 0.12 -9.10 1.62
C PHE A 377 0.70 -9.14 3.04
N ASN A 378 0.54 -8.06 3.78
CA ASN A 378 1.19 -7.89 5.09
C ASN A 378 0.80 -8.94 6.13
N THR A 379 -0.40 -9.50 6.02
CA THR A 379 -0.95 -10.47 6.99
C THR A 379 -1.05 -11.89 6.45
N VAL A 380 -0.71 -12.11 5.16
CA VAL A 380 -0.87 -13.41 4.50
C VAL A 380 0.41 -13.83 3.82
N VAL A 381 1.02 -14.91 4.32
CA VAL A 381 2.24 -15.51 3.76
C VAL A 381 1.95 -16.22 2.43
N LEU A 382 0.73 -16.75 2.27
CA LEU A 382 0.35 -17.52 1.09
C LEU A 382 0.20 -16.64 -0.15
N PRO A 383 0.50 -17.16 -1.34
CA PRO A 383 0.24 -16.46 -2.59
C PRO A 383 -1.26 -16.20 -2.78
N ALA A 384 -1.60 -15.11 -3.45
CA ALA A 384 -2.95 -14.81 -3.91
C ALA A 384 -3.04 -14.94 -5.44
N MET A 385 -4.26 -15.04 -5.94
CA MET A 385 -4.57 -15.16 -7.36
C MET A 385 -5.31 -13.94 -7.85
N LEU A 386 -4.90 -13.37 -8.95
CA LEU A 386 -5.65 -12.32 -9.64
C LEU A 386 -6.46 -12.94 -10.78
N TRP A 387 -7.76 -12.65 -10.80
CA TRP A 387 -8.68 -13.03 -11.86
C TRP A 387 -9.03 -11.80 -12.68
N PHE A 388 -8.87 -11.89 -14.00
CA PHE A 388 -9.23 -10.81 -14.92
C PHE A 388 -10.36 -11.26 -15.84
N PHE A 389 -11.41 -10.45 -15.91
CA PHE A 389 -12.58 -10.66 -16.75
C PHE A 389 -12.64 -9.61 -17.85
N ASP A 390 -13.16 -10.01 -19.01
CA ASP A 390 -13.41 -9.12 -20.14
C ASP A 390 -14.70 -9.57 -20.86
N ARG A 391 -15.74 -8.76 -20.71
CA ARG A 391 -17.07 -9.03 -21.32
C ARG A 391 -17.09 -8.89 -22.84
N ALA A 392 -16.10 -8.20 -23.42
CA ALA A 392 -15.97 -8.12 -24.90
C ALA A 392 -15.27 -9.34 -25.49
N LYS A 393 -14.52 -10.11 -24.69
CA LYS A 393 -13.72 -11.25 -25.16
C LYS A 393 -14.53 -12.33 -25.90
N PRO A 394 -15.78 -12.67 -25.51
CA PRO A 394 -16.60 -13.63 -26.24
C PRO A 394 -16.85 -13.30 -27.72
N ASP A 395 -16.77 -12.01 -28.05
CA ASP A 395 -16.99 -11.52 -29.44
C ASP A 395 -15.67 -11.41 -30.23
N THR A 396 -14.57 -11.97 -29.72
CA THR A 396 -13.24 -11.94 -30.34
C THR A 396 -12.76 -13.36 -30.67
N PRO A 397 -11.74 -13.49 -31.55
CA PRO A 397 -11.08 -14.78 -31.80
C PRO A 397 -10.48 -15.45 -30.56
N LYS A 398 -10.30 -14.71 -29.48
CA LYS A 398 -9.72 -15.18 -28.19
C LYS A 398 -10.78 -15.73 -27.22
N ARG A 399 -12.02 -15.89 -27.65
CA ARG A 399 -13.12 -16.41 -26.82
C ARG A 399 -12.73 -17.65 -26.04
N ASP A 400 -12.14 -18.61 -26.73
CA ASP A 400 -11.84 -19.94 -26.20
C ASP A 400 -10.41 -20.07 -25.66
N GLU A 401 -9.82 -18.96 -25.27
CA GLU A 401 -8.46 -18.88 -24.73
C GLU A 401 -8.46 -18.24 -23.34
N VAL A 402 -7.55 -18.67 -22.48
CA VAL A 402 -7.26 -18.03 -21.19
C VAL A 402 -5.74 -17.86 -21.07
N LEU A 403 -5.31 -16.65 -20.74
CA LEU A 403 -3.91 -16.35 -20.46
C LEU A 403 -3.60 -16.69 -19.00
N PHE A 404 -2.58 -17.51 -18.77
CA PHE A 404 -2.03 -17.82 -17.47
C PHE A 404 -0.67 -17.16 -17.29
N VAL A 405 -0.48 -16.48 -16.15
CA VAL A 405 0.78 -15.79 -15.80
C VAL A 405 1.24 -16.25 -14.42
N ASP A 406 2.48 -16.66 -14.33
CA ASP A 406 3.12 -17.03 -13.06
C ASP A 406 4.11 -15.94 -12.65
N ALA A 407 3.70 -15.08 -11.71
CA ALA A 407 4.52 -14.00 -11.19
C ALA A 407 5.28 -14.36 -9.90
N ARG A 408 5.20 -15.61 -9.42
CA ARG A 408 5.75 -16.03 -8.11
C ARG A 408 7.25 -15.78 -7.96
N LYS A 409 8.00 -15.78 -9.05
CA LYS A 409 9.45 -15.50 -9.07
C LYS A 409 9.81 -14.02 -9.36
N ILE A 410 8.81 -13.16 -9.61
CA ILE A 410 9.01 -11.74 -9.94
C ILE A 410 8.60 -10.90 -8.74
N TYR A 411 9.56 -10.38 -8.00
CA TYR A 411 9.33 -9.50 -6.85
C TYR A 411 10.61 -8.80 -6.43
N THR A 412 10.46 -7.79 -5.60
CA THR A 412 11.55 -7.19 -4.82
C THR A 412 11.31 -7.45 -3.35
N GLN A 413 12.31 -8.00 -2.67
CA GLN A 413 12.27 -8.21 -1.23
C GLN A 413 12.40 -6.86 -0.53
N VAL A 414 11.45 -6.53 0.34
CA VAL A 414 11.45 -5.30 1.15
C VAL A 414 12.14 -5.54 2.48
N ASP A 415 11.76 -6.62 3.14
CA ASP A 415 12.34 -7.12 4.38
C ASP A 415 12.20 -8.66 4.42
N THR A 416 12.50 -9.28 5.55
CA THR A 416 12.47 -10.76 5.69
C THR A 416 11.09 -11.38 5.40
N THR A 417 10.02 -10.63 5.56
CA THR A 417 8.64 -11.11 5.49
C THR A 417 7.77 -10.42 4.42
N HIS A 418 8.26 -9.35 3.79
CA HIS A 418 7.46 -8.57 2.85
C HIS A 418 8.11 -8.45 1.48
N ARG A 419 7.28 -8.57 0.44
CA ARG A 419 7.62 -8.43 -0.97
C ARG A 419 6.75 -7.38 -1.64
N LYS A 420 7.26 -6.75 -2.68
CA LYS A 420 6.51 -5.83 -3.53
C LYS A 420 6.91 -5.96 -4.99
N PHE A 421 6.08 -5.46 -5.88
CA PHE A 421 6.48 -5.17 -7.26
C PHE A 421 7.05 -3.76 -7.35
N THR A 422 8.17 -3.59 -8.05
CA THR A 422 8.60 -2.27 -8.51
C THR A 422 7.73 -1.83 -9.69
N GLU A 423 7.81 -0.54 -10.05
CA GLU A 423 7.11 0.00 -11.21
C GLU A 423 7.47 -0.75 -12.50
N GLU A 424 8.75 -1.06 -12.70
CA GLU A 424 9.24 -1.80 -13.86
C GLU A 424 8.75 -3.24 -13.87
N GLN A 425 8.73 -3.92 -12.72
CA GLN A 425 8.18 -5.28 -12.61
C GLN A 425 6.69 -5.30 -12.97
N GLN A 426 5.91 -4.32 -12.48
CA GLN A 426 4.50 -4.19 -12.84
C GLN A 426 4.32 -3.96 -14.35
N ARG A 427 5.15 -3.11 -14.96
CA ARG A 427 5.11 -2.84 -16.41
C ARG A 427 5.52 -4.06 -17.23
N CYS A 428 6.55 -4.78 -16.81
CA CYS A 428 6.99 -6.03 -17.44
C CYS A 428 5.87 -7.10 -17.39
N LEU A 429 5.23 -7.28 -16.23
CA LEU A 429 4.11 -8.21 -16.09
C LEU A 429 2.89 -7.78 -16.91
N ALA A 430 2.52 -6.49 -16.89
CA ALA A 430 1.42 -5.97 -17.70
C ALA A 430 1.70 -6.06 -19.21
N LEU A 431 2.96 -5.97 -19.63
CA LEU A 431 3.37 -6.16 -21.02
C LEU A 431 2.95 -7.52 -21.57
N ILE A 432 3.01 -8.60 -20.77
CA ILE A 432 2.54 -9.94 -21.18
C ILE A 432 1.10 -9.86 -21.71
N THR A 433 0.23 -9.20 -20.95
CA THR A 433 -1.17 -9.00 -21.33
C THR A 433 -1.29 -8.16 -22.61
N ARG A 434 -0.48 -7.10 -22.72
CA ARG A 434 -0.50 -6.23 -23.92
C ARG A 434 -0.09 -6.97 -25.18
N LEU A 435 0.98 -7.74 -25.10
CA LEU A 435 1.44 -8.57 -26.21
C LEU A 435 0.41 -9.65 -26.58
N TYR A 436 -0.24 -10.27 -25.59
CA TYR A 436 -1.35 -11.18 -25.82
C TYR A 436 -2.54 -10.48 -26.53
N GLU A 437 -2.81 -9.22 -26.22
CA GLU A 437 -3.81 -8.40 -26.89
C GLU A 437 -3.40 -7.97 -28.30
N GLY A 438 -2.12 -8.07 -28.66
CA GLY A 438 -1.56 -7.63 -29.94
C GLY A 438 -1.03 -6.19 -29.90
N ASP A 439 -0.89 -5.58 -28.71
CA ASP A 439 -0.37 -4.22 -28.51
C ASP A 439 1.18 -4.24 -28.46
N GLY A 440 1.81 -4.32 -29.63
CA GLY A 440 3.28 -4.26 -29.74
C GLY A 440 3.87 -2.86 -29.49
N GLU A 441 3.06 -1.80 -29.54
CA GLU A 441 3.53 -0.44 -29.27
C GLU A 441 3.98 -0.28 -27.81
N GLU A 442 3.29 -0.93 -26.87
CA GLU A 442 3.68 -0.89 -25.45
C GLU A 442 5.05 -1.54 -25.20
N TYR A 443 5.40 -2.59 -25.98
CA TYR A 443 6.76 -3.17 -25.94
C TYR A 443 7.81 -2.17 -26.36
N ALA A 444 7.59 -1.48 -27.49
CA ALA A 444 8.54 -0.47 -27.99
C ALA A 444 8.69 0.69 -27.00
N ARG A 445 7.58 1.14 -26.41
CA ARG A 445 7.55 2.19 -25.39
C ARG A 445 8.31 1.78 -24.14
N LEU A 446 7.98 0.62 -23.54
CA LEU A 446 8.65 0.13 -22.34
C LEU A 446 10.16 -0.03 -22.55
N LYS A 447 10.56 -0.58 -23.72
CA LYS A 447 11.97 -0.72 -24.10
C LYS A 447 12.70 0.63 -24.16
N ALA A 448 12.07 1.64 -24.76
CA ALA A 448 12.62 2.99 -24.86
C ALA A 448 12.73 3.65 -23.47
N ASP A 449 11.69 3.53 -22.65
CA ASP A 449 11.63 4.10 -21.30
C ASP A 449 12.71 3.51 -20.38
N LEU A 450 12.90 2.17 -20.39
CA LEU A 450 13.93 1.51 -19.60
C LEU A 450 15.34 1.90 -20.05
N ALA A 451 15.58 2.01 -21.37
CA ALA A 451 16.86 2.47 -21.90
C ALA A 451 17.15 3.93 -21.52
N ALA A 452 16.16 4.80 -21.64
CA ALA A 452 16.27 6.21 -21.25
C ALA A 452 16.52 6.36 -19.74
N ALA A 453 15.81 5.60 -18.90
CA ALA A 453 16.00 5.61 -17.45
C ALA A 453 17.40 5.14 -17.06
N SER A 454 17.94 4.08 -17.70
CA SER A 454 19.31 3.62 -17.47
C SER A 454 20.34 4.68 -17.86
N ALA A 455 20.15 5.35 -19.00
CA ALA A 455 21.04 6.44 -19.44
C ALA A 455 20.98 7.63 -18.47
N ALA A 456 19.79 8.01 -18.01
CA ALA A 456 19.60 9.09 -17.03
C ALA A 456 20.26 8.76 -15.68
N ALA A 457 20.16 7.52 -15.22
CA ALA A 457 20.80 7.06 -13.98
C ALA A 457 22.34 7.13 -14.10
N ARG A 458 22.94 6.80 -15.27
CA ARG A 458 24.37 6.94 -15.52
C ARG A 458 24.80 8.41 -15.48
N SER A 459 24.07 9.30 -16.17
CA SER A 459 24.38 10.73 -16.16
C SER A 459 24.25 11.35 -14.77
N ALA A 460 23.23 10.96 -14.01
CA ALA A 460 23.05 11.40 -12.63
C ALA A 460 24.19 10.92 -11.70
N MET A 461 24.66 9.69 -11.88
CA MET A 461 25.82 9.16 -11.17
C MET A 461 27.07 10.01 -11.45
N GLU A 462 27.36 10.26 -12.72
CA GLU A 462 28.52 11.05 -13.15
C GLU A 462 28.49 12.47 -12.56
N ALA A 463 27.33 13.15 -12.62
CA ALA A 463 27.14 14.48 -12.04
C ALA A 463 27.38 14.48 -10.52
N ARG A 464 26.80 13.53 -9.78
CA ARG A 464 26.98 13.41 -8.33
C ARG A 464 28.43 13.10 -7.94
N LEU A 465 29.12 12.26 -8.72
CA LEU A 465 30.56 11.97 -8.52
C LEU A 465 31.44 13.19 -8.79
N ALA A 466 31.10 14.00 -9.80
CA ALA A 466 31.81 15.24 -10.10
C ALA A 466 31.65 16.26 -8.98
N ASP A 467 30.43 16.44 -8.47
CA ASP A 467 30.12 17.32 -7.34
C ASP A 467 30.85 16.88 -6.06
N GLU A 468 30.85 15.59 -5.73
CA GLU A 468 31.50 15.08 -4.53
C GLU A 468 33.03 15.22 -4.62
N ARG A 469 33.64 15.02 -5.80
CA ARG A 469 35.07 15.27 -6.03
C ARG A 469 35.40 16.75 -5.84
N ARG A 470 34.56 17.67 -6.37
CA ARG A 470 34.74 19.12 -6.20
C ARG A 470 34.68 19.50 -4.72
N LEU A 471 33.72 18.93 -3.95
CA LEU A 471 33.62 19.15 -2.49
C LEU A 471 34.85 18.62 -1.75
N ALA A 472 35.36 17.47 -2.14
CA ALA A 472 36.58 16.90 -1.58
C ALA A 472 37.81 17.79 -1.81
N GLU A 473 37.95 18.34 -3.03
CA GLU A 473 39.03 19.29 -3.38
C GLU A 473 38.96 20.59 -2.60
N GLN A 474 37.76 21.16 -2.46
CA GLN A 474 37.49 22.36 -1.63
C GLN A 474 37.83 22.13 -0.16
N ALA A 475 37.38 20.99 0.39
CA ALA A 475 37.71 20.61 1.76
C ALA A 475 39.23 20.42 1.95
N ALA A 476 39.92 19.81 0.99
CA ALA A 476 41.37 19.66 1.03
C ALA A 476 42.11 21.01 0.96
N ALA A 477 41.65 21.94 0.10
CA ALA A 477 42.22 23.28 -0.01
C ALA A 477 42.06 24.10 1.29
N THR A 478 40.88 23.98 1.94
CA THR A 478 40.57 24.68 3.21
C THR A 478 41.38 24.14 4.39
N LEU A 479 41.80 22.87 4.39
CA LEU A 479 42.46 22.18 5.48
C LEU A 479 44.01 22.05 5.25
N LEU A 480 44.57 22.78 4.28
CA LEU A 480 46.03 22.79 4.02
C LEU A 480 46.78 23.36 5.24
N GLY A 481 47.71 22.56 5.82
CA GLY A 481 48.60 22.93 6.91
C GLY A 481 48.85 21.79 7.92
N LYS A 482 50.04 21.75 8.52
CA LYS A 482 50.44 20.67 9.46
C LYS A 482 49.51 20.50 10.63
N ALA A 483 48.90 21.58 11.15
CA ALA A 483 47.96 21.55 12.28
C ALA A 483 46.64 20.84 11.94
N ASN A 484 46.27 20.69 10.66
CA ASN A 484 45.02 20.13 10.21
C ASN A 484 45.15 18.73 9.57
N ALA A 485 46.36 18.12 9.55
CA ALA A 485 46.64 16.85 8.87
C ALA A 485 45.67 15.74 9.24
N LYS A 486 45.31 15.60 10.55
CA LYS A 486 44.33 14.58 11.00
C LYS A 486 42.90 14.89 10.53
N LYS A 487 42.52 16.17 10.49
CA LYS A 487 41.19 16.59 9.97
C LYS A 487 41.09 16.36 8.47
N LEU A 488 42.16 16.64 7.73
CA LEU A 488 42.25 16.41 6.29
C LEU A 488 42.13 14.91 5.95
N ALA A 489 42.86 14.04 6.69
CA ALA A 489 42.76 12.60 6.50
C ALA A 489 41.33 12.08 6.71
N LYS A 490 40.67 12.52 7.79
CA LYS A 490 39.28 12.15 8.09
C LYS A 490 38.28 12.70 7.03
N ALA A 491 38.53 13.92 6.51
CA ALA A 491 37.70 14.47 5.43
C ALA A 491 37.86 13.67 4.14
N LYS A 492 39.09 13.30 3.74
CA LYS A 492 39.33 12.45 2.57
C LYS A 492 38.64 11.09 2.69
N GLU A 493 38.81 10.40 3.81
CA GLU A 493 38.17 9.12 4.09
C GLU A 493 36.63 9.22 3.97
N ARG A 494 36.03 10.29 4.51
CA ARG A 494 34.59 10.54 4.39
C ARG A 494 34.16 10.71 2.92
N HIS A 495 34.85 11.51 2.13
CA HIS A 495 34.53 11.73 0.73
C HIS A 495 34.72 10.46 -0.11
N GLU A 496 35.78 9.69 0.14
CA GLU A 496 36.01 8.40 -0.51
C GLU A 496 34.87 7.41 -0.22
N LYS A 497 34.41 7.35 1.05
CA LYS A 497 33.26 6.53 1.43
C LYS A 497 31.98 7.00 0.74
N THR A 498 31.71 8.30 0.70
CA THR A 498 30.55 8.87 -0.02
C THR A 498 30.59 8.55 -1.51
N ILE A 499 31.75 8.67 -2.17
CA ILE A 499 31.96 8.30 -3.58
C ILE A 499 31.66 6.81 -3.81
N ALA A 500 32.13 5.94 -2.92
CA ALA A 500 31.89 4.50 -3.02
C ALA A 500 30.38 4.18 -2.85
N GLU A 501 29.70 4.84 -1.91
CA GLU A 501 28.25 4.71 -1.70
C GLU A 501 27.43 5.20 -2.91
N ILE A 502 27.79 6.36 -3.49
CA ILE A 502 27.16 6.89 -4.71
C ILE A 502 27.29 5.89 -5.87
N LYS A 503 28.51 5.36 -6.09
CA LYS A 503 28.75 4.37 -7.16
C LYS A 503 27.93 3.12 -6.93
N LYS A 504 28.03 2.52 -5.75
CA LYS A 504 27.31 1.28 -5.42
C LYS A 504 25.80 1.41 -5.63
N ALA A 505 25.21 2.51 -5.16
CA ALA A 505 23.78 2.75 -5.29
C ALA A 505 23.36 2.93 -6.77
N ALA A 506 24.11 3.71 -7.52
CA ALA A 506 23.79 3.97 -8.92
C ALA A 506 24.03 2.75 -9.82
N GLU A 507 25.12 2.00 -9.61
CA GLU A 507 25.41 0.76 -10.33
C GLU A 507 24.33 -0.29 -10.10
N ALA A 508 23.82 -0.41 -8.85
CA ALA A 508 22.71 -1.30 -8.52
C ALA A 508 21.43 -0.89 -9.26
N GLU A 509 21.13 0.40 -9.33
CA GLU A 509 19.95 0.92 -10.04
C GLU A 509 20.06 0.72 -11.55
N ILE A 510 21.22 1.01 -12.14
CA ILE A 510 21.50 0.78 -13.57
C ILE A 510 21.36 -0.70 -13.90
N ALA A 511 21.98 -1.58 -13.11
CA ALA A 511 21.89 -3.03 -13.30
C ALA A 511 20.45 -3.54 -13.21
N ARG A 512 19.63 -2.98 -12.30
CA ARG A 512 18.21 -3.29 -12.18
C ARG A 512 17.43 -2.93 -13.44
N LEU A 513 17.63 -1.72 -13.98
CA LEU A 513 16.95 -1.23 -15.19
C LEU A 513 17.36 -2.03 -16.42
N GLU A 514 18.66 -2.32 -16.56
CA GLU A 514 19.20 -3.14 -17.65
C GLU A 514 18.77 -4.59 -17.55
N GLY A 515 18.62 -5.11 -16.33
CA GLY A 515 18.04 -6.43 -16.07
C GLY A 515 16.62 -6.54 -16.59
N HIS A 516 15.77 -5.54 -16.34
CA HIS A 516 14.40 -5.52 -16.91
C HIS A 516 14.40 -5.39 -18.43
N LEU A 517 15.30 -4.59 -18.99
CA LEU A 517 15.46 -4.46 -20.45
C LEU A 517 15.90 -5.78 -21.09
N ALA A 518 16.83 -6.50 -20.45
CA ALA A 518 17.25 -7.82 -20.90
C ALA A 518 16.11 -8.83 -20.81
N TRP A 519 15.37 -8.82 -19.69
CA TRP A 519 14.24 -9.70 -19.46
C TRP A 519 13.15 -9.60 -20.54
N ILE A 520 12.75 -8.36 -20.95
CA ILE A 520 11.74 -8.21 -22.01
C ILE A 520 12.26 -8.66 -23.37
N LYS A 521 13.55 -8.44 -23.67
CA LYS A 521 14.17 -8.87 -24.93
C LYS A 521 14.32 -10.39 -25.00
N GLU A 522 14.67 -11.03 -23.91
CA GLU A 522 14.82 -12.48 -23.82
C GLU A 522 13.47 -13.20 -23.95
N ASN A 523 12.48 -12.74 -23.19
CA ASN A 523 11.17 -13.40 -23.17
C ASN A 523 10.32 -13.08 -24.42
N PHE A 524 10.45 -11.87 -24.99
CA PHE A 524 9.65 -11.41 -26.13
C PHE A 524 10.53 -10.71 -27.19
N PRO A 525 11.46 -11.43 -27.84
CA PRO A 525 12.49 -10.82 -28.70
C PRO A 525 11.93 -10.03 -29.86
N GLU A 526 10.77 -10.45 -30.41
CA GLU A 526 10.10 -9.80 -31.54
C GLU A 526 9.08 -8.73 -31.12
N GLY A 527 8.89 -8.48 -29.82
CA GLY A 527 7.82 -7.61 -29.35
C GLY A 527 6.42 -8.17 -29.61
N LYS A 528 6.31 -9.50 -29.75
CA LYS A 528 5.05 -10.24 -29.91
C LYS A 528 4.89 -11.24 -28.78
N TYR A 529 3.63 -11.58 -28.49
CA TYR A 529 3.33 -12.62 -27.51
C TYR A 529 3.88 -13.99 -27.97
N ARG A 530 4.46 -14.70 -27.05
CA ARG A 530 4.75 -16.13 -27.12
C ARG A 530 4.58 -16.77 -25.76
N ASP A 531 4.32 -18.06 -25.73
CA ASP A 531 4.37 -18.84 -24.50
C ASP A 531 5.80 -18.92 -23.98
N VAL A 532 5.96 -18.69 -22.68
CA VAL A 532 7.27 -18.74 -21.99
C VAL A 532 7.14 -19.65 -20.78
N THR A 533 7.84 -20.79 -20.83
CA THR A 533 7.83 -21.77 -19.73
C THR A 533 8.26 -21.12 -18.41
N GLY A 534 7.49 -21.38 -17.35
CA GLY A 534 7.73 -20.79 -16.04
C GLY A 534 7.28 -19.34 -15.87
N LEU A 535 6.70 -18.71 -16.93
CA LEU A 535 6.26 -17.31 -16.88
C LEU A 535 4.82 -17.11 -17.38
N CYS A 536 4.51 -17.51 -18.61
CA CYS A 536 3.17 -17.31 -19.17
C CYS A 536 2.84 -18.31 -20.26
N ARG A 537 1.54 -18.68 -20.36
CA ARG A 537 1.01 -19.54 -21.41
C ARG A 537 -0.45 -19.22 -21.68
N VAL A 538 -0.84 -19.32 -22.95
CA VAL A 538 -2.24 -19.34 -23.37
C VAL A 538 -2.71 -20.78 -23.43
N ALA A 539 -3.80 -21.09 -22.72
CA ALA A 539 -4.48 -22.38 -22.86
C ALA A 539 -5.85 -22.21 -23.50
N LYS A 540 -6.17 -23.12 -24.40
CA LYS A 540 -7.52 -23.22 -24.99
C LYS A 540 -8.48 -23.91 -24.02
N ILE A 541 -9.77 -23.62 -24.15
CA ILE A 541 -10.79 -24.30 -23.33
C ILE A 541 -10.82 -25.79 -23.68
N LYS A 542 -10.83 -26.13 -24.97
CA LYS A 542 -10.87 -27.50 -25.48
C LYS A 542 -9.57 -27.86 -26.20
N GLY A 543 -9.28 -29.15 -26.29
CA GLY A 543 -8.12 -29.71 -26.97
C GLY A 543 -7.06 -30.23 -26.01
N GLU A 544 -6.00 -30.80 -26.55
CA GLU A 544 -4.88 -31.37 -25.79
C GLU A 544 -4.23 -30.34 -24.86
N GLY A 545 -4.12 -30.68 -23.59
CA GLY A 545 -3.63 -29.79 -22.55
C GLY A 545 -4.56 -28.61 -22.22
N GLY A 546 -5.80 -28.64 -22.74
CA GLY A 546 -6.81 -27.60 -22.54
C GLY A 546 -7.39 -27.55 -21.12
N ILE A 547 -8.23 -26.54 -20.85
CA ILE A 547 -8.83 -26.31 -19.53
C ILE A 547 -9.81 -27.43 -19.16
N GLU A 548 -10.57 -27.92 -20.13
CA GLU A 548 -11.52 -29.03 -19.96
C GLU A 548 -10.78 -30.33 -19.55
N GLU A 549 -9.73 -30.67 -20.28
CA GLU A 549 -8.90 -31.86 -19.98
C GLU A 549 -8.20 -31.77 -18.61
N ASN A 550 -7.85 -30.56 -18.18
CA ASN A 550 -7.31 -30.28 -16.85
C ASN A 550 -8.38 -30.18 -15.75
N GLY A 551 -9.60 -30.71 -15.99
CA GLY A 551 -10.69 -30.74 -15.01
C GLY A 551 -11.21 -29.34 -14.66
N TRP A 552 -11.23 -28.44 -15.62
CA TRP A 552 -11.67 -27.04 -15.47
C TRP A 552 -10.87 -26.26 -14.42
N SER A 553 -9.69 -26.74 -14.06
CA SER A 553 -8.78 -26.01 -13.16
C SER A 553 -8.22 -24.78 -13.86
N LEU A 554 -8.18 -23.66 -13.15
CA LEU A 554 -7.57 -22.40 -13.63
C LEU A 554 -6.25 -22.11 -12.88
N ASN A 555 -5.62 -23.11 -12.30
CA ASN A 555 -4.33 -22.95 -11.63
C ASN A 555 -3.21 -22.79 -12.67
N PRO A 556 -2.51 -21.63 -12.73
CA PRO A 556 -1.44 -21.37 -13.68
C PRO A 556 -0.35 -22.43 -13.70
N GLY A 557 -0.04 -23.03 -12.56
CA GLY A 557 0.98 -24.08 -12.44
C GLY A 557 0.72 -25.32 -13.29
N ARG A 558 -0.54 -25.57 -13.73
CA ARG A 558 -0.88 -26.68 -14.63
C ARG A 558 -0.55 -26.38 -16.10
N TYR A 559 -0.44 -25.10 -16.46
CA TYR A 559 -0.29 -24.66 -17.86
C TYR A 559 1.09 -24.11 -18.16
N VAL A 560 1.62 -23.27 -17.28
CA VAL A 560 2.84 -22.49 -17.54
C VAL A 560 4.10 -23.38 -17.52
N GLY A 561 4.04 -24.53 -16.87
CA GLY A 561 5.18 -25.43 -16.73
C GLY A 561 6.16 -24.96 -15.64
N VAL A 562 7.17 -25.77 -15.39
CA VAL A 562 8.23 -25.49 -14.43
C VAL A 562 9.56 -25.43 -15.15
N VAL A 563 10.30 -24.35 -14.97
CA VAL A 563 11.70 -24.29 -15.37
C VAL A 563 12.48 -25.11 -14.35
N GLN A 564 13.00 -26.26 -14.76
CA GLN A 564 13.99 -26.98 -13.97
C GLN A 564 15.30 -26.20 -14.04
N GLU A 565 15.61 -25.47 -12.98
CA GLU A 565 16.94 -24.93 -12.79
C GLU A 565 17.86 -26.12 -12.50
N ILE A 566 18.61 -26.54 -13.49
CA ILE A 566 19.70 -27.50 -13.24
C ILE A 566 20.74 -26.69 -12.47
N ASP A 567 20.94 -27.07 -11.21
CA ASP A 567 22.02 -26.50 -10.40
C ASP A 567 23.35 -26.91 -11.04
N THR A 568 23.91 -25.97 -11.78
CA THR A 568 25.22 -26.13 -12.43
C THR A 568 26.38 -25.72 -11.52
N THR A 569 26.08 -25.39 -10.26
CA THR A 569 27.08 -24.98 -9.27
C THR A 569 28.05 -26.13 -9.05
N THR A 570 29.31 -25.93 -9.37
CA THR A 570 30.36 -26.91 -9.09
C THR A 570 30.55 -27.07 -7.58
N PRO A 571 31.04 -28.22 -7.10
CA PRO A 571 31.36 -28.40 -5.68
C PRO A 571 32.32 -27.34 -5.12
N GLU A 572 33.21 -26.80 -5.96
CA GLU A 572 34.15 -25.73 -5.63
C GLU A 572 33.43 -24.40 -5.45
N GLU A 573 32.56 -24.02 -6.38
CA GLU A 573 31.74 -22.80 -6.30
C GLU A 573 30.79 -22.86 -5.10
N PHE A 574 30.17 -24.01 -4.83
CA PHE A 574 29.33 -24.19 -3.66
C PHE A 574 30.12 -23.98 -2.36
N ARG A 575 31.33 -24.57 -2.25
CA ARG A 575 32.21 -24.37 -1.08
C ARG A 575 32.62 -22.91 -0.93
N ALA A 576 33.00 -22.25 -2.01
CA ALA A 576 33.36 -20.84 -2.00
C ALA A 576 32.20 -19.95 -1.54
N LYS A 577 30.98 -20.21 -2.04
CA LYS A 577 29.77 -19.51 -1.63
C LYS A 577 29.45 -19.73 -0.16
N MET A 578 29.54 -20.98 0.32
CA MET A 578 29.32 -21.30 1.74
C MET A 578 30.36 -20.63 2.64
N GLN A 579 31.65 -20.59 2.23
CA GLN A 579 32.69 -19.87 2.97
C GLN A 579 32.43 -18.38 3.04
N ALA A 580 32.03 -17.76 1.92
CA ALA A 580 31.68 -16.34 1.88
C ALA A 580 30.48 -16.01 2.78
N MET A 581 29.42 -16.83 2.73
CA MET A 581 28.25 -16.67 3.61
C MET A 581 28.59 -16.85 5.09
N TYR A 582 29.48 -17.82 5.40
CA TYR A 582 29.94 -18.02 6.77
C TYR A 582 30.77 -16.84 7.29
N ALA A 583 31.64 -16.26 6.44
CA ALA A 583 32.42 -15.08 6.78
C ALA A 583 31.53 -13.87 7.04
N GLU A 584 30.51 -13.65 6.20
CA GLU A 584 29.51 -12.62 6.37
C GLU A 584 28.71 -12.82 7.68
N PHE A 585 28.25 -14.04 7.93
CA PHE A 585 27.56 -14.41 9.17
C PHE A 585 28.44 -14.15 10.41
N ALA A 586 29.71 -14.51 10.36
CA ALA A 586 30.65 -14.27 11.46
C ALA A 586 30.82 -12.76 11.73
N THR A 587 30.88 -11.95 10.66
CA THR A 587 30.98 -10.47 10.77
C THR A 587 29.72 -9.88 11.40
N LEU A 588 28.54 -10.25 10.89
CA LEU A 588 27.25 -9.79 11.42
C LEU A 588 27.02 -10.24 12.86
N SER A 589 27.45 -11.46 13.22
CA SER A 589 27.38 -11.99 14.57
C SER A 589 28.29 -11.19 15.53
N ALA A 590 29.49 -10.83 15.09
CA ALA A 590 30.39 -9.98 15.88
C ALA A 590 29.82 -8.57 16.11
N GLU A 591 29.23 -7.97 15.07
CA GLU A 591 28.55 -6.67 15.18
C GLU A 591 27.34 -6.73 16.13
N ALA A 592 26.55 -7.81 16.07
CA ALA A 592 25.43 -8.03 16.97
C ALA A 592 25.88 -8.13 18.44
N HIS A 593 26.96 -8.85 18.73
CA HIS A 593 27.53 -8.95 20.08
C HIS A 593 28.04 -7.61 20.61
N GLU A 594 28.66 -6.78 19.75
CA GLU A 594 29.06 -5.42 20.14
C GLU A 594 27.85 -4.53 20.46
N ILE A 595 26.76 -4.65 19.72
CA ILE A 595 25.53 -3.93 19.99
C ILE A 595 24.89 -4.40 21.31
N GLU A 596 24.82 -5.70 21.54
CA GLU A 596 24.33 -6.31 22.79
C GLU A 596 25.13 -5.79 24.00
N LYS A 597 26.45 -5.76 23.91
CA LYS A 597 27.33 -5.24 24.96
C LYS A 597 27.05 -3.76 25.23
N ARG A 598 26.91 -2.94 24.20
CA ARG A 598 26.55 -1.51 24.36
C ARG A 598 25.17 -1.33 24.97
N ILE A 599 24.20 -2.17 24.64
CA ILE A 599 22.87 -2.16 25.26
C ILE A 599 22.98 -2.51 26.75
N ALA A 600 23.71 -3.56 27.09
CA ALA A 600 23.93 -3.97 28.46
C ALA A 600 24.63 -2.88 29.29
N GLU A 601 25.65 -2.23 28.74
CA GLU A 601 26.33 -1.09 29.37
C GLU A 601 25.38 0.10 29.60
N ASN A 602 24.55 0.43 28.61
CA ASN A 602 23.56 1.50 28.72
C ASN A 602 22.49 1.19 29.78
N ILE A 603 21.99 -0.04 29.81
CA ILE A 603 21.04 -0.51 30.83
C ILE A 603 21.68 -0.43 32.22
N SER A 604 22.93 -0.90 32.38
CA SER A 604 23.68 -0.78 33.66
C SER A 604 23.85 0.67 34.11
N ARG A 605 24.14 1.60 33.19
CA ARG A 605 24.23 3.03 33.47
C ARG A 605 22.89 3.64 33.90
N ILE A 606 21.81 3.25 33.29
CA ILE A 606 20.44 3.67 33.65
C ILE A 606 20.07 3.10 35.03
N ALA A 607 20.33 1.82 35.26
CA ALA A 607 20.02 1.12 36.50
C ALA A 607 20.84 1.65 37.69
N SER A 608 22.08 2.10 37.45
CA SER A 608 22.96 2.68 38.52
C SER A 608 22.69 4.15 38.84
N GLY A 609 21.68 4.78 38.21
CA GLY A 609 21.24 6.15 38.57
C GLY A 609 22.26 7.26 38.28
N ALA A 610 23.23 7.02 37.38
CA ALA A 610 24.23 8.02 37.00
C ALA A 610 23.64 9.03 36.01
N SER A 611 22.82 9.96 36.47
CA SER A 611 22.52 11.21 35.77
C SER A 611 23.79 12.04 35.74
N GLY A 612 24.26 12.38 34.54
CA GLY A 612 25.48 13.17 34.36
C GLY A 612 25.37 14.57 34.95
N SER A 613 25.92 14.77 36.15
CA SER A 613 26.28 16.08 36.62
C SER A 613 27.69 16.40 36.11
N ARG A 614 27.82 17.49 35.37
CA ARG A 614 29.09 18.13 35.08
C ARG A 614 29.77 18.48 36.41
N SER A 615 30.88 17.83 36.73
CA SER A 615 31.68 18.13 37.90
C SER A 615 32.49 19.40 37.70
N SER A 616 32.21 20.42 38.52
CA SER A 616 33.23 21.36 38.93
C SER A 616 33.91 20.76 40.16
N SER A 617 35.23 20.74 40.12
CA SER A 617 36.14 20.34 41.21
C SER A 617 35.85 20.99 42.54
N ASN A 618 35.80 20.26 43.67
CA ASN A 618 36.68 20.50 44.78
C ASN A 618 36.63 19.37 45.83
N SER A 619 37.82 19.15 46.39
CA SER A 619 38.27 18.24 47.42
C SER A 619 37.47 18.21 48.72
N SER A 620 37.31 17.04 49.32
CA SER A 620 37.88 16.70 50.68
C SER A 620 37.08 15.51 51.25
N GLY A 621 37.82 14.60 51.78
CA GLY A 621 37.72 13.36 52.45
C GLY A 621 36.63 13.12 53.51
N SER A 622 36.30 11.86 53.63
CA SER A 622 36.49 11.07 54.88
C SER A 622 35.67 9.77 54.84
N SER A 623 36.35 8.74 55.15
CA SER A 623 36.08 7.40 55.64
C SER A 623 34.78 7.17 56.43
N LEU A 624 34.19 5.98 56.30
CA LEU A 624 33.95 4.94 57.34
C LEU A 624 32.77 4.06 56.97
N SER A 625 33.06 2.81 56.68
CA SER A 625 32.82 1.55 57.42
C SER A 625 31.40 0.97 57.44
N SER A 626 31.36 -0.25 56.90
CA SER A 626 30.78 -1.49 57.46
C SER A 626 29.30 -1.57 57.84
N ASN A 627 28.51 -2.51 57.31
CA ASN A 627 28.30 -3.84 57.84
C ASN A 627 27.11 -4.56 57.15
N SER A 628 27.36 -5.74 56.67
CA SER A 628 26.79 -7.04 56.98
C SER A 628 25.28 -7.29 57.06
N GLY A 629 24.92 -8.37 56.43
CA GLY A 629 23.84 -9.31 56.77
C GLY A 629 22.68 -9.31 55.75
N GLY A 630 22.30 -10.36 55.11
CA GLY A 630 22.31 -11.74 55.41
C GLY A 630 20.98 -12.34 54.93
N SER A 631 21.09 -13.27 53.98
CA SER A 631 20.30 -14.49 53.81
C SER A 631 18.74 -14.50 53.83
N ARG A 632 18.11 -15.07 52.86
CA ARG A 632 17.53 -16.42 52.74
C ARG A 632 16.46 -16.51 51.68
N THR A 633 16.73 -17.34 50.72
CA THR A 633 15.94 -18.46 50.14
C THR A 633 14.45 -18.55 50.45
N SER A 634 13.64 -18.70 49.41
CA SER A 634 12.75 -19.87 49.29
C SER A 634 12.20 -20.04 47.89
N SER A 635 12.39 -21.24 47.41
CA SER A 635 11.82 -21.92 46.25
C SER A 635 10.32 -22.18 46.42
N SER A 636 9.54 -22.12 45.36
CA SER A 636 8.45 -23.09 45.15
C SER A 636 8.04 -23.22 43.70
N SER A 637 8.17 -24.39 43.22
CA SER A 637 7.63 -25.01 42.02
C SER A 637 6.11 -25.14 42.04
N ARG A 638 5.45 -25.09 40.87
CA ARG A 638 4.33 -25.99 40.44
C ARG A 638 3.84 -25.59 39.04
N LYS A 639 4.10 -26.47 38.10
CA LYS A 639 3.23 -27.43 37.36
C LYS A 639 2.02 -26.80 36.65
N GLY A 640 2.00 -26.96 35.32
CA GLY A 640 0.84 -26.76 34.45
C GLY A 640 -0.26 -27.83 34.65
N PRO A 641 -1.31 -27.79 33.83
CA PRO A 641 -1.35 -28.76 32.73
C PRO A 641 -1.98 -28.25 31.42
N ALA A 642 -1.79 -29.06 30.42
CA ALA A 642 -2.28 -29.01 29.07
C ALA A 642 -3.79 -29.18 28.92
N ARG A 643 -4.37 -28.47 27.94
CA ARG A 643 -5.22 -29.03 26.87
C ARG A 643 -5.33 -28.04 25.72
#